data_cc591ad8c134e2c4516135634fdc3cb4
#
_entry.id   cc591ad8c134e2c4516135634fdc3cb4
#
_cell.length_a   1.000
_cell.length_b   1.000
_cell.length_c   1.000
_cell.angle_alpha   90.00
_cell.angle_beta   90.00
_cell.angle_gamma   90.00
#
_symmetry.space_group_name_H-M   'P 1'
#
loop_
_entity.id
_entity.type
_entity.pdbx_description
1 polymer ?
#
loop_
_entity_poly.entity_id
_entity_poly.type
_entity_poly.pdbx_seq_one_letter_code
_entity_poly.pdbx_strand_id
1 'polypeptide(L)'
;IELGLIRTQELLAARMVDGCEQFFTRAYEFGFSKSAEETLKIWDREKVLSDIVWVIRNYKPDVIIARFPPDKRAGHGHHAASAILANEAFLAAADATKFPEQFKHGVKPWQAKRIVWNTYNFGSNNTTASNQLKFEVGNYNALLGESYGEIGGEARTMHKSQGEGRPRRKGSITEYFSLTAGDSMQTSLMDGVATTWSAFAGGATVEQQINTIVQQYNFEQPNLSIPALVSLYKTLQGLQNENKWVKQKIKEVQQLIVDCAGLFMEATTNTEYAVQGEKLNVSFLVNSRLATQVKLQQVQLVTDFRSVVDTNFTIVLSANKNITFNKSVLVDANKKVYQPYWLNAPMINGSMFTVNDSTQIGAAENEPSYMAKFIFSIDDISFTYQSALQYKYIDATRGEVLQPVIVVPPVIVSLSPDIVLTNILPQTIKTKNQSIQIQYKSNFTGEKVATIFSIKQGDSTVYKKDTVLNFEVAKSYNLDLPLSKIFNKKLEENLTVEMLLQKDGEAKAYSHFLRKISYDHIPNLHYFYKDNIRVITDSIQVKGKKIGYVIGAGDKVPEALLSMGFEVVYLQEKEITVQNLHQYDAVVTGIRAFNIHDWLTSKNDILNAYVQGGGNLIVQYLKSNTVGSQKIKVGPYDFTVNAQSRVTEENAAVNFLLPKHSVLNYPNKISNKDFENWVQERSTYQAVNFDKNYEAILSMNDEGEQPANGSLIIAKYGKGNFVYSSLVLFRQLPQGIAGAFKLLANMIALPKNKQ
;
A
#
# COMPACT_ATOMS: atom_id res chain seq x y z
N ILE A 1 -3.25 -2.06 4.98
CA ILE A 1 -1.98 -1.35 5.24
C ILE A 1 -0.95 -1.73 4.17
N GLU A 2 -0.59 -3.01 4.01
CA GLU A 2 0.46 -3.46 3.08
C GLU A 2 0.20 -3.01 1.64
N LEU A 3 -1.03 -3.15 1.15
CA LEU A 3 -1.38 -2.71 -0.20
C LEU A 3 -1.23 -1.18 -0.38
N GLY A 4 -1.55 -0.40 0.65
CA GLY A 4 -1.32 1.05 0.66
C GLY A 4 0.16 1.40 0.53
N LEU A 5 1.02 0.73 1.31
CA LEU A 5 2.48 0.89 1.22
C LEU A 5 3.02 0.54 -0.17
N ILE A 6 2.61 -0.61 -0.72
CA ILE A 6 3.04 -1.05 -2.05
C ILE A 6 2.61 -0.04 -3.12
N ARG A 7 1.33 0.37 -3.12
CA ARG A 7 0.79 1.32 -4.11
C ARG A 7 1.40 2.70 -4.01
N THR A 8 1.77 3.17 -2.81
CA THR A 8 2.53 4.41 -2.63
C THR A 8 3.85 4.33 -3.39
N GLN A 9 4.61 3.24 -3.23
CA GLN A 9 5.89 3.07 -3.93
C GLN A 9 5.72 2.84 -5.44
N GLU A 10 4.67 2.17 -5.87
CA GLU A 10 4.34 2.04 -7.29
C GLU A 10 4.02 3.39 -7.94
N LEU A 11 3.32 4.29 -7.20
CA LEU A 11 3.11 5.67 -7.64
C LEU A 11 4.44 6.45 -7.73
N LEU A 12 5.33 6.31 -6.73
CA LEU A 12 6.65 6.94 -6.78
C LEU A 12 7.51 6.39 -7.93
N ALA A 13 7.46 5.08 -8.18
CA ALA A 13 8.12 4.47 -9.33
C ALA A 13 7.57 5.01 -10.67
N ALA A 14 6.26 5.23 -10.78
CA ALA A 14 5.65 5.89 -11.93
C ALA A 14 6.13 7.34 -12.09
N ARG A 15 6.28 8.08 -10.98
CA ARG A 15 6.84 9.45 -10.98
C ARG A 15 8.31 9.50 -11.42
N MET A 16 9.09 8.47 -11.12
CA MET A 16 10.46 8.37 -11.65
C MET A 16 10.51 8.24 -13.17
N VAL A 17 9.48 7.65 -13.78
CA VAL A 17 9.35 7.53 -15.24
C VAL A 17 8.88 8.83 -15.88
N ASP A 18 7.85 9.48 -15.31
CA ASP A 18 7.22 10.66 -15.91
C ASP A 18 7.74 12.01 -15.35
N GLY A 19 8.60 11.99 -14.32
CA GLY A 19 9.23 13.18 -13.74
C GLY A 19 8.31 14.05 -12.90
N CYS A 20 7.12 13.59 -12.52
CA CYS A 20 6.16 14.35 -11.72
C CYS A 20 6.41 14.21 -10.21
N GLU A 21 5.92 15.16 -9.42
CA GLU A 21 5.84 15.04 -7.97
C GLU A 21 4.53 14.33 -7.55
N GLN A 22 4.57 13.60 -6.43
CA GLN A 22 3.42 12.86 -5.90
C GLN A 22 3.00 13.39 -4.54
N PHE A 23 1.70 13.64 -4.37
CA PHE A 23 1.08 14.02 -3.10
C PHE A 23 -0.06 13.09 -2.74
N PHE A 24 -0.34 12.96 -1.42
CA PHE A 24 -1.39 12.11 -0.89
C PHE A 24 -2.28 12.87 0.09
N THR A 25 -3.57 12.53 0.11
CA THR A 25 -4.48 12.88 1.20
C THR A 25 -4.45 11.80 2.28
N ARG A 26 -5.08 12.07 3.44
CA ARG A 26 -5.25 11.07 4.52
C ARG A 26 -6.34 10.04 4.23
N ALA A 27 -7.01 10.12 3.10
CA ALA A 27 -8.08 9.20 2.74
C ALA A 27 -7.56 7.77 2.62
N TYR A 28 -8.31 6.81 3.16
CA TYR A 28 -8.03 5.38 3.06
C TYR A 28 -8.85 4.77 1.93
N GLU A 29 -8.24 3.87 1.16
CA GLU A 29 -8.94 3.08 0.14
C GLU A 29 -9.65 1.90 0.83
N PHE A 30 -10.97 1.92 0.86
CA PHE A 30 -11.81 0.95 1.58
C PHE A 30 -12.47 -0.08 0.65
N GLY A 31 -12.08 -0.13 -0.61
CA GLY A 31 -12.64 -1.02 -1.61
C GLY A 31 -13.53 -0.31 -2.62
N PHE A 32 -14.43 -1.02 -3.26
CA PHE A 32 -15.32 -0.43 -4.26
C PHE A 32 -16.44 0.38 -3.60
N SER A 33 -16.71 1.57 -4.12
CA SER A 33 -17.90 2.36 -3.79
C SER A 33 -18.73 2.66 -5.05
N LYS A 34 -20.03 2.64 -4.91
CA LYS A 34 -20.98 2.80 -6.02
C LYS A 34 -21.23 4.26 -6.37
N SER A 35 -21.11 5.15 -5.39
CA SER A 35 -21.40 6.58 -5.57
C SER A 35 -20.46 7.48 -4.78
N ALA A 36 -20.41 8.77 -5.15
CA ALA A 36 -19.67 9.78 -4.41
C ALA A 36 -20.25 9.98 -3.00
N GLU A 37 -21.54 9.87 -2.85
CA GLU A 37 -22.26 10.03 -1.58
C GLU A 37 -21.85 8.93 -0.60
N GLU A 38 -21.77 7.67 -1.04
CA GLU A 38 -21.24 6.55 -0.26
C GLU A 38 -19.80 6.83 0.18
N THR A 39 -18.95 7.22 -0.76
CA THR A 39 -17.55 7.53 -0.48
C THR A 39 -17.40 8.64 0.55
N LEU A 40 -18.15 9.74 0.41
CA LEU A 40 -18.06 10.92 1.27
C LEU A 40 -18.75 10.73 2.64
N LYS A 41 -19.56 9.69 2.82
CA LYS A 41 -20.02 9.23 4.14
C LYS A 41 -18.89 8.51 4.90
N ILE A 42 -18.05 7.74 4.20
CA ILE A 42 -16.97 6.96 4.78
C ILE A 42 -15.74 7.86 5.01
N TRP A 43 -15.32 8.63 4.00
CA TRP A 43 -14.28 9.63 4.15
C TRP A 43 -14.82 10.83 4.95
N ASP A 44 -14.01 11.38 5.82
CA ASP A 44 -14.29 12.68 6.42
C ASP A 44 -14.08 13.76 5.34
N ARG A 45 -15.17 14.20 4.74
CA ARG A 45 -15.19 15.12 3.60
C ARG A 45 -14.39 16.39 3.86
N GLU A 46 -14.56 17.01 5.04
CA GLU A 46 -13.89 18.27 5.38
C GLU A 46 -12.37 18.07 5.56
N LYS A 47 -11.95 16.96 6.14
CA LYS A 47 -10.51 16.67 6.28
C LYS A 47 -9.85 16.39 4.94
N VAL A 48 -10.50 15.63 4.05
CA VAL A 48 -9.95 15.37 2.70
C VAL A 48 -9.91 16.66 1.89
N LEU A 49 -10.96 17.50 1.97
CA LEU A 49 -10.96 18.82 1.35
C LEU A 49 -9.81 19.69 1.88
N SER A 50 -9.62 19.72 3.21
CA SER A 50 -8.50 20.43 3.84
C SER A 50 -7.14 19.95 3.32
N ASP A 51 -6.96 18.64 3.12
CA ASP A 51 -5.70 18.08 2.59
C ASP A 51 -5.43 18.55 1.16
N ILE A 52 -6.46 18.53 0.30
CA ILE A 52 -6.33 19.01 -1.08
C ILE A 52 -6.01 20.51 -1.10
N VAL A 53 -6.70 21.33 -0.26
CA VAL A 53 -6.43 22.76 -0.12
C VAL A 53 -5.00 23.00 0.37
N TRP A 54 -4.52 22.21 1.33
CA TRP A 54 -3.14 22.28 1.81
C TRP A 54 -2.13 22.05 0.68
N VAL A 55 -2.34 21.01 -0.15
CA VAL A 55 -1.49 20.74 -1.30
C VAL A 55 -1.54 21.91 -2.31
N ILE A 56 -2.72 22.42 -2.64
CA ILE A 56 -2.85 23.55 -3.58
C ILE A 56 -2.13 24.79 -3.06
N ARG A 57 -2.27 25.13 -1.77
CA ARG A 57 -1.61 26.30 -1.16
C ARG A 57 -0.08 26.16 -1.09
N ASN A 58 0.42 24.94 -0.92
CA ASN A 58 1.86 24.66 -0.92
C ASN A 58 2.43 24.61 -2.34
N TYR A 59 1.79 23.84 -3.21
CA TYR A 59 2.26 23.61 -4.58
C TYR A 59 2.02 24.81 -5.48
N LYS A 60 0.91 25.55 -5.29
CA LYS A 60 0.51 26.73 -6.06
C LYS A 60 0.38 26.43 -7.56
N PRO A 61 -0.46 25.46 -7.97
CA PRO A 61 -0.66 25.15 -9.38
C PRO A 61 -1.37 26.31 -10.10
N ASP A 62 -1.00 26.58 -11.34
CA ASP A 62 -1.72 27.50 -12.20
C ASP A 62 -2.95 26.84 -12.84
N VAL A 63 -2.84 25.57 -13.16
CA VAL A 63 -3.91 24.75 -13.75
C VAL A 63 -4.10 23.47 -12.92
N ILE A 64 -5.36 23.15 -12.62
CA ILE A 64 -5.74 21.89 -11.98
C ILE A 64 -6.44 21.01 -13.00
N ILE A 65 -6.08 19.74 -13.09
CA ILE A 65 -6.70 18.78 -14.01
C ILE A 65 -7.36 17.68 -13.16
N ALA A 66 -8.70 17.60 -13.20
CA ALA A 66 -9.43 16.47 -12.69
C ALA A 66 -9.47 15.34 -13.73
N ARG A 67 -9.13 14.10 -13.34
CA ARG A 67 -9.12 12.97 -14.27
C ARG A 67 -10.51 12.44 -14.55
N PHE A 68 -11.46 12.56 -13.58
CA PHE A 68 -12.82 12.05 -13.68
C PHE A 68 -13.85 13.16 -13.52
N PRO A 69 -15.10 12.96 -14.02
CA PRO A 69 -16.19 13.89 -13.78
C PRO A 69 -16.74 13.76 -12.35
N PRO A 70 -17.42 14.81 -11.82
CA PRO A 70 -17.99 14.78 -10.48
C PRO A 70 -19.37 14.08 -10.42
N ASP A 71 -19.58 13.05 -11.22
CA ASP A 71 -20.87 12.37 -11.35
C ASP A 71 -20.72 10.87 -11.69
N LYS A 72 -21.85 10.17 -11.90
CA LYS A 72 -21.90 8.72 -12.16
C LYS A 72 -21.09 8.25 -13.38
N ARG A 73 -20.76 9.13 -14.31
CA ARG A 73 -19.88 8.81 -15.48
C ARG A 73 -18.47 8.44 -15.03
N ALA A 74 -18.06 8.81 -13.84
CA ALA A 74 -16.78 8.40 -13.25
C ALA A 74 -16.67 6.88 -13.02
N GLY A 75 -17.79 6.15 -12.96
CA GLY A 75 -17.85 4.69 -12.84
C GLY A 75 -17.48 4.13 -11.46
N HIS A 76 -16.96 4.95 -10.55
CA HIS A 76 -16.54 4.58 -9.20
C HIS A 76 -16.72 5.76 -8.24
N GLY A 77 -17.24 5.52 -7.04
CA GLY A 77 -17.52 6.58 -6.08
C GLY A 77 -16.29 7.40 -5.69
N HIS A 78 -15.14 6.75 -5.46
CA HIS A 78 -13.87 7.44 -5.17
C HIS A 78 -13.46 8.41 -6.30
N HIS A 79 -13.66 8.04 -7.56
CA HIS A 79 -13.34 8.90 -8.69
C HIS A 79 -14.23 10.15 -8.72
N ALA A 80 -15.54 9.97 -8.55
CA ALA A 80 -16.50 11.08 -8.51
C ALA A 80 -16.27 11.97 -7.29
N ALA A 81 -16.05 11.40 -6.10
CA ALA A 81 -15.75 12.13 -4.87
C ALA A 81 -14.47 12.96 -4.99
N SER A 82 -13.41 12.40 -5.56
CA SER A 82 -12.16 13.12 -5.80
C SER A 82 -12.35 14.31 -6.73
N ALA A 83 -13.17 14.18 -7.78
CA ALA A 83 -13.47 15.26 -8.71
C ALA A 83 -14.33 16.37 -8.05
N ILE A 84 -15.32 16.00 -7.24
CA ILE A 84 -16.12 16.94 -6.44
C ILE A 84 -15.22 17.77 -5.52
N LEU A 85 -14.37 17.07 -4.73
CA LEU A 85 -13.49 17.75 -3.78
C LEU A 85 -12.41 18.60 -4.47
N ALA A 86 -11.91 18.20 -5.64
CA ALA A 86 -10.97 19.02 -6.42
C ALA A 86 -11.60 20.33 -6.89
N ASN A 87 -12.86 20.30 -7.36
CA ASN A 87 -13.59 21.51 -7.76
C ASN A 87 -13.89 22.43 -6.57
N GLU A 88 -14.22 21.89 -5.41
CA GLU A 88 -14.40 22.67 -4.19
C GLU A 88 -13.09 23.26 -3.68
N ALA A 89 -12.02 22.48 -3.71
CA ALA A 89 -10.69 22.91 -3.28
C ALA A 89 -10.13 24.04 -4.17
N PHE A 90 -10.48 24.07 -5.47
CA PHE A 90 -10.14 25.15 -6.38
C PHE A 90 -10.62 26.52 -5.84
N LEU A 91 -11.84 26.57 -5.29
CA LEU A 91 -12.40 27.80 -4.69
C LEU A 91 -11.88 28.00 -3.26
N ALA A 92 -11.88 26.92 -2.44
CA ALA A 92 -11.52 26.99 -1.04
C ALA A 92 -10.04 27.37 -0.81
N ALA A 93 -9.15 27.04 -1.72
CA ALA A 93 -7.72 27.36 -1.60
C ALA A 93 -7.48 28.89 -1.69
N ALA A 94 -8.30 29.62 -2.42
CA ALA A 94 -8.25 31.08 -2.53
C ALA A 94 -8.92 31.79 -1.37
N ASP A 95 -9.86 31.14 -0.67
CA ASP A 95 -10.63 31.71 0.42
C ASP A 95 -9.84 31.67 1.74
N ALA A 96 -9.47 32.85 2.25
CA ALA A 96 -8.74 32.96 3.51
C ALA A 96 -9.55 32.54 4.75
N THR A 97 -10.88 32.42 4.64
CA THR A 97 -11.74 31.98 5.74
C THR A 97 -11.79 30.45 5.85
N LYS A 98 -11.40 29.73 4.79
CA LYS A 98 -11.33 28.26 4.76
C LYS A 98 -9.98 27.77 5.28
N PHE A 99 -10.02 26.86 6.25
CA PHE A 99 -8.84 26.23 6.86
C PHE A 99 -7.76 27.25 7.29
N PRO A 100 -8.10 28.26 8.12
CA PRO A 100 -7.17 29.34 8.50
C PRO A 100 -5.98 28.83 9.33
N GLU A 101 -6.10 27.66 9.99
CA GLU A 101 -5.02 27.01 10.73
C GLU A 101 -3.82 26.68 9.86
N GLN A 102 -4.01 26.46 8.56
CA GLN A 102 -2.92 26.17 7.62
C GLN A 102 -1.95 27.35 7.47
N PHE A 103 -2.43 28.58 7.64
CA PHE A 103 -1.58 29.79 7.50
C PHE A 103 -0.49 29.89 8.58
N LYS A 104 -0.66 29.21 9.73
CA LYS A 104 0.37 29.12 10.78
C LYS A 104 1.64 28.40 10.29
N HIS A 105 1.53 27.63 9.21
CA HIS A 105 2.63 26.89 8.59
C HIS A 105 3.23 27.60 7.36
N GLY A 106 2.93 28.91 7.19
CA GLY A 106 3.56 29.75 6.17
C GLY A 106 2.93 29.73 4.78
N VAL A 107 1.87 28.94 4.56
CA VAL A 107 1.14 28.99 3.30
C VAL A 107 0.27 30.24 3.22
N LYS A 108 -0.11 30.63 2.01
CA LYS A 108 -1.01 31.76 1.72
C LYS A 108 -2.15 31.29 0.83
N PRO A 109 -3.29 31.99 0.80
CA PRO A 109 -4.35 31.72 -0.16
C PRO A 109 -3.79 31.66 -1.58
N TRP A 110 -4.29 30.73 -2.39
CA TRP A 110 -3.85 30.56 -3.76
C TRP A 110 -5.03 30.31 -4.69
N GLN A 111 -5.18 31.14 -5.74
CA GLN A 111 -6.16 30.93 -6.79
C GLN A 111 -5.46 30.41 -8.05
N ALA A 112 -5.71 29.15 -8.38
CA ALA A 112 -5.34 28.62 -9.68
C ALA A 112 -6.12 29.36 -10.80
N LYS A 113 -5.58 29.48 -12.00
CA LYS A 113 -6.24 30.12 -13.13
C LYS A 113 -7.50 29.38 -13.54
N ARG A 114 -7.43 28.06 -13.57
CA ARG A 114 -8.55 27.19 -13.96
C ARG A 114 -8.44 25.80 -13.39
N ILE A 115 -9.59 25.16 -13.35
CA ILE A 115 -9.72 23.72 -13.18
C ILE A 115 -10.40 23.15 -14.41
N VAL A 116 -9.86 22.07 -14.97
CA VAL A 116 -10.36 21.38 -16.15
C VAL A 116 -10.59 19.91 -15.86
N TRP A 117 -11.47 19.29 -16.61
CA TRP A 117 -11.66 17.84 -16.63
C TRP A 117 -11.02 17.25 -17.91
N ASN A 118 -10.12 16.29 -17.74
CA ASN A 118 -9.59 15.49 -18.84
C ASN A 118 -10.63 14.44 -19.26
N THR A 119 -11.32 14.69 -20.35
CA THR A 119 -12.36 13.82 -20.87
C THR A 119 -11.79 12.61 -21.60
N TYR A 120 -12.57 11.57 -21.79
CA TYR A 120 -12.09 10.28 -22.28
C TYR A 120 -13.12 9.54 -23.15
N ASN A 121 -12.62 8.58 -23.92
CA ASN A 121 -13.43 7.61 -24.64
C ASN A 121 -13.00 6.18 -24.24
N PHE A 122 -13.85 5.50 -23.47
CA PHE A 122 -13.67 4.12 -23.04
C PHE A 122 -14.73 3.21 -23.73
N GLY A 123 -14.88 3.36 -25.01
CA GLY A 123 -15.83 2.56 -25.78
C GLY A 123 -17.29 2.97 -25.55
N SER A 124 -18.00 2.26 -24.68
CA SER A 124 -19.40 2.59 -24.38
C SER A 124 -19.60 3.90 -23.61
N ASN A 125 -18.56 4.44 -23.03
CA ASN A 125 -18.57 5.71 -22.29
C ASN A 125 -17.65 6.72 -22.95
N ASN A 126 -18.20 7.49 -23.89
CA ASN A 126 -17.49 8.57 -24.59
C ASN A 126 -17.94 9.93 -24.05
N THR A 127 -17.00 10.70 -23.52
CA THR A 127 -17.22 12.03 -22.98
C THR A 127 -16.47 13.11 -23.76
N THR A 128 -15.79 12.74 -24.87
CA THR A 128 -15.09 13.68 -25.73
C THR A 128 -16.06 14.39 -26.68
N ALA A 129 -15.77 15.65 -27.00
CA ALA A 129 -16.55 16.47 -27.91
C ALA A 129 -15.66 17.35 -28.78
N SER A 130 -16.15 17.78 -29.95
CA SER A 130 -15.38 18.57 -30.93
C SER A 130 -14.98 19.96 -30.45
N ASN A 131 -15.79 20.54 -29.54
CA ASN A 131 -15.59 21.89 -28.97
C ASN A 131 -14.66 21.90 -27.74
N GLN A 132 -14.13 20.77 -27.32
CA GLN A 132 -13.16 20.70 -26.22
C GLN A 132 -11.76 21.08 -26.69
N LEU A 133 -10.94 21.61 -25.78
CA LEU A 133 -9.52 21.82 -26.06
C LEU A 133 -8.85 20.49 -26.29
N LYS A 134 -8.05 20.41 -27.35
CA LYS A 134 -7.33 19.20 -27.78
C LYS A 134 -5.84 19.38 -27.56
N PHE A 135 -5.19 18.35 -27.07
CA PHE A 135 -3.75 18.33 -26.89
C PHE A 135 -3.16 17.03 -27.45
N GLU A 136 -2.22 17.15 -28.40
CA GLU A 136 -1.58 15.99 -29.02
C GLU A 136 -0.38 15.55 -28.16
N VAL A 137 -0.46 14.35 -27.58
CA VAL A 137 0.58 13.79 -26.70
C VAL A 137 1.36 12.65 -27.36
N GLY A 138 0.98 12.24 -28.58
CA GLY A 138 1.63 11.16 -29.32
C GLY A 138 2.81 11.61 -30.19
N ASN A 139 3.05 12.92 -30.33
CA ASN A 139 4.15 13.44 -31.08
C ASN A 139 5.50 13.04 -30.47
N TYR A 140 6.42 12.63 -31.34
CA TYR A 140 7.79 12.29 -30.94
C TYR A 140 8.53 13.53 -30.41
N ASN A 141 9.07 13.42 -29.20
CA ASN A 141 9.92 14.44 -28.62
C ASN A 141 11.38 14.04 -28.81
N ALA A 142 12.10 14.80 -29.64
CA ALA A 142 13.48 14.48 -30.00
C ALA A 142 14.47 14.55 -28.82
N LEU A 143 14.17 15.36 -27.79
CA LEU A 143 15.02 15.47 -26.60
C LEU A 143 14.85 14.26 -25.65
N LEU A 144 13.66 13.69 -25.61
CA LEU A 144 13.36 12.50 -24.78
C LEU A 144 13.60 11.19 -25.55
N GLY A 145 13.61 11.22 -26.88
CA GLY A 145 13.71 10.03 -27.73
C GLY A 145 12.41 9.23 -27.84
N GLU A 146 11.29 9.76 -27.34
CA GLU A 146 9.98 9.10 -27.30
C GLU A 146 8.83 10.12 -27.18
N SER A 147 7.58 9.65 -27.27
CA SER A 147 6.39 10.48 -27.07
C SER A 147 5.89 10.41 -25.63
N TYR A 148 5.09 11.39 -25.20
CA TYR A 148 4.43 11.37 -23.90
C TYR A 148 3.43 10.21 -23.77
N GLY A 149 2.86 9.73 -24.88
CA GLY A 149 2.03 8.53 -24.91
C GLY A 149 2.80 7.24 -24.57
N GLU A 150 4.07 7.17 -24.99
CA GLU A 150 4.97 6.06 -24.61
C GLU A 150 5.36 6.13 -23.14
N ILE A 151 5.80 7.29 -22.66
CA ILE A 151 6.13 7.55 -21.25
C ILE A 151 4.93 7.23 -20.35
N GLY A 152 3.74 7.70 -20.71
CA GLY A 152 2.51 7.42 -19.96
C GLY A 152 2.15 5.94 -19.87
N GLY A 153 2.41 5.16 -20.93
CA GLY A 153 2.26 3.70 -20.94
C GLY A 153 3.24 3.01 -20.01
N GLU A 154 4.49 3.45 -19.99
CA GLU A 154 5.53 2.92 -19.09
C GLU A 154 5.25 3.28 -17.63
N ALA A 155 4.95 4.54 -17.33
CA ALA A 155 4.57 4.99 -15.99
C ALA A 155 3.36 4.20 -15.46
N ARG A 156 2.34 3.98 -16.29
CA ARG A 156 1.17 3.18 -15.93
C ARG A 156 1.53 1.72 -15.60
N THR A 157 2.53 1.15 -16.27
CA THR A 157 2.98 -0.22 -16.05
C THR A 157 3.65 -0.42 -14.69
N MET A 158 4.10 0.67 -14.01
CA MET A 158 4.65 0.59 -12.66
C MET A 158 3.60 0.19 -11.61
N HIS A 159 2.30 0.31 -11.90
CA HIS A 159 1.21 -0.13 -11.03
C HIS A 159 0.99 -1.65 -11.08
N LYS A 160 2.03 -2.43 -10.79
CA LYS A 160 2.07 -3.89 -10.95
C LYS A 160 1.09 -4.62 -10.05
N SER A 161 0.89 -4.15 -8.81
CA SER A 161 -0.07 -4.73 -7.86
C SER A 161 -1.53 -4.64 -8.34
N GLN A 162 -1.80 -3.72 -9.27
CA GLN A 162 -3.13 -3.52 -9.86
C GLN A 162 -3.30 -4.27 -11.19
N GLY A 163 -2.25 -4.86 -11.75
CA GLY A 163 -2.28 -5.52 -13.05
C GLY A 163 -2.50 -4.53 -14.20
N GLU A 164 -1.96 -3.31 -14.11
CA GLU A 164 -2.20 -2.19 -15.03
C GLU A 164 -1.12 -2.05 -16.11
N GLY A 165 -0.47 -3.14 -16.49
CA GLY A 165 0.47 -3.14 -17.62
C GLY A 165 -0.16 -2.57 -18.89
N ARG A 166 0.49 -1.59 -19.51
CA ARG A 166 0.01 -0.89 -20.70
C ARG A 166 1.08 -0.87 -21.80
N PRO A 167 0.67 -0.99 -23.07
CA PRO A 167 1.61 -0.83 -24.16
C PRO A 167 2.11 0.61 -24.23
N ARG A 168 3.35 0.78 -24.63
CA ARG A 168 3.92 2.07 -25.03
C ARG A 168 3.33 2.46 -26.39
N ARG A 169 2.30 3.31 -26.36
CA ARG A 169 1.55 3.70 -27.55
C ARG A 169 2.33 4.69 -28.38
N LYS A 170 2.48 4.38 -29.67
CA LYS A 170 3.09 5.24 -30.69
C LYS A 170 2.02 5.81 -31.61
N GLY A 171 2.36 6.90 -32.29
CA GLY A 171 1.48 7.58 -33.23
C GLY A 171 0.62 8.66 -32.56
N SER A 172 -0.29 9.26 -33.28
CA SER A 172 -1.13 10.37 -32.80
C SER A 172 -2.04 9.92 -31.65
N ILE A 173 -1.98 10.66 -30.55
CA ILE A 173 -2.81 10.46 -29.35
C ILE A 173 -3.29 11.83 -28.91
N THR A 174 -4.59 12.05 -29.04
CA THR A 174 -5.21 13.32 -28.64
C THR A 174 -5.89 13.20 -27.29
N GLU A 175 -5.50 14.04 -26.35
CA GLU A 175 -6.19 14.25 -25.07
C GLU A 175 -7.16 15.43 -25.18
N TYR A 176 -8.27 15.35 -24.45
CA TYR A 176 -9.36 16.32 -24.51
C TYR A 176 -9.61 16.91 -23.15
N PHE A 177 -9.88 18.24 -23.10
CA PHE A 177 -10.10 18.96 -21.85
C PHE A 177 -11.34 19.84 -21.91
N SER A 178 -12.18 19.76 -20.88
CA SER A 178 -13.33 20.64 -20.65
C SER A 178 -13.04 21.55 -19.49
N LEU A 179 -13.28 22.86 -19.65
CA LEU A 179 -13.24 23.82 -18.54
C LEU A 179 -14.36 23.50 -17.55
N THR A 180 -14.01 23.43 -16.26
CA THR A 180 -14.96 23.21 -15.17
C THR A 180 -15.22 24.51 -14.41
N ALA A 181 -14.16 25.28 -14.10
CA ALA A 181 -14.24 26.59 -13.47
C ALA A 181 -12.96 27.42 -13.73
N GLY A 182 -13.04 28.72 -13.52
CA GLY A 182 -11.95 29.67 -13.68
C GLY A 182 -11.88 30.32 -15.07
N ASP A 183 -10.71 30.82 -15.44
CA ASP A 183 -10.48 31.55 -16.67
C ASP A 183 -10.64 30.66 -17.91
N SER A 184 -11.24 31.21 -18.97
CA SER A 184 -11.39 30.50 -20.25
C SER A 184 -10.04 30.13 -20.86
N MET A 185 -10.06 29.11 -21.71
CA MET A 185 -8.91 28.66 -22.51
C MET A 185 -9.36 28.47 -23.96
N GLN A 186 -8.50 28.78 -24.91
CA GLN A 186 -8.80 28.68 -26.34
C GLN A 186 -7.78 27.79 -27.07
N THR A 187 -6.49 27.99 -26.81
CA THR A 187 -5.41 27.36 -27.55
C THR A 187 -4.54 26.44 -26.70
N SER A 188 -4.47 26.73 -25.40
CA SER A 188 -3.60 26.00 -24.45
C SER A 188 -4.23 25.94 -23.06
N LEU A 189 -3.91 24.88 -22.33
CA LEU A 189 -4.19 24.81 -20.88
C LEU A 189 -3.52 25.97 -20.12
N MET A 190 -2.42 26.54 -20.67
CA MET A 190 -1.63 27.60 -20.04
C MET A 190 -2.01 29.00 -20.56
N ASP A 191 -3.12 29.17 -21.29
CA ASP A 191 -3.58 30.50 -21.73
C ASP A 191 -3.72 31.43 -20.52
N GLY A 192 -3.08 32.62 -20.58
CA GLY A 192 -3.05 33.60 -19.50
C GLY A 192 -2.15 33.26 -18.31
N VAL A 193 -1.39 32.16 -18.36
CA VAL A 193 -0.34 31.83 -17.40
C VAL A 193 1.01 32.34 -17.90
N ALA A 194 1.75 32.98 -17.02
CA ALA A 194 3.11 33.42 -17.35
C ALA A 194 4.08 32.23 -17.31
N THR A 195 4.51 31.82 -18.51
CA THR A 195 5.41 30.65 -18.71
C THR A 195 6.85 31.02 -19.01
N THR A 196 7.20 32.31 -19.03
CA THR A 196 8.53 32.82 -19.36
C THR A 196 9.07 33.71 -18.22
N TRP A 197 10.37 33.96 -18.24
CA TRP A 197 11.03 34.83 -17.26
C TRP A 197 10.58 36.31 -17.33
N SER A 198 9.94 36.73 -18.42
CA SER A 198 9.36 38.08 -18.54
C SER A 198 8.36 38.45 -17.44
N ALA A 199 7.80 37.45 -16.75
CA ALA A 199 6.90 37.63 -15.61
C ALA A 199 7.60 38.18 -14.34
N PHE A 200 8.91 38.17 -14.28
CA PHE A 200 9.68 38.55 -13.12
C PHE A 200 10.52 39.80 -13.35
N ALA A 201 10.56 40.70 -12.36
CA ALA A 201 11.49 41.82 -12.39
C ALA A 201 12.94 41.27 -12.42
N GLY A 202 13.72 41.68 -13.44
CA GLY A 202 15.07 41.14 -13.69
C GLY A 202 15.09 39.83 -14.47
N GLY A 203 13.93 39.27 -14.83
CA GLY A 203 13.84 38.00 -15.56
C GLY A 203 14.46 38.02 -16.95
N ALA A 204 14.48 39.15 -17.65
CA ALA A 204 15.15 39.28 -18.95
C ALA A 204 16.65 38.91 -18.90
N THR A 205 17.33 39.28 -17.82
CA THR A 205 18.75 38.90 -17.62
C THR A 205 18.89 37.40 -17.43
N VAL A 206 17.97 36.78 -16.67
CA VAL A 206 17.95 35.33 -16.45
C VAL A 206 17.74 34.61 -17.78
N GLU A 207 16.77 35.04 -18.59
CA GLU A 207 16.47 34.45 -19.89
C GLU A 207 17.64 34.56 -20.85
N GLN A 208 18.32 35.71 -20.89
CA GLN A 208 19.52 35.91 -21.69
C GLN A 208 20.67 34.99 -21.26
N GLN A 209 20.89 34.85 -19.95
CA GLN A 209 21.93 33.93 -19.43
C GLN A 209 21.61 32.49 -19.80
N ILE A 210 20.37 32.04 -19.64
CA ILE A 210 19.93 30.68 -20.02
C ILE A 210 20.18 30.44 -21.51
N ASN A 211 19.74 31.36 -22.39
CA ASN A 211 19.91 31.24 -23.82
C ASN A 211 21.40 31.15 -24.21
N THR A 212 22.27 31.95 -23.55
CA THR A 212 23.70 31.89 -23.75
C THR A 212 24.30 30.55 -23.36
N ILE A 213 23.90 30.00 -22.18
CA ILE A 213 24.35 28.70 -21.70
C ILE A 213 23.93 27.60 -22.69
N VAL A 214 22.68 27.60 -23.14
CA VAL A 214 22.16 26.60 -24.09
C VAL A 214 22.90 26.66 -25.42
N GLN A 215 23.18 27.85 -25.94
CA GLN A 215 23.90 28.04 -27.24
C GLN A 215 25.37 27.61 -27.14
N GLN A 216 26.01 27.79 -25.97
CA GLN A 216 27.42 27.47 -25.76
C GLN A 216 27.67 26.10 -25.18
N TYR A 217 26.61 25.34 -24.91
CA TYR A 217 26.72 24.02 -24.24
C TYR A 217 27.49 23.03 -25.14
N ASN A 218 28.51 22.41 -24.53
CA ASN A 218 29.32 21.39 -25.19
C ASN A 218 29.09 20.04 -24.53
N PHE A 219 28.50 19.08 -25.25
CA PHE A 219 28.20 17.74 -24.77
C PHE A 219 29.44 16.93 -24.37
N GLU A 220 30.58 17.15 -25.00
CA GLU A 220 31.83 16.47 -24.70
C GLU A 220 32.54 17.09 -23.48
N GLN A 221 32.28 18.36 -23.20
CA GLN A 221 32.93 19.14 -22.13
C GLN A 221 31.86 19.96 -21.35
N PRO A 222 30.90 19.31 -20.67
CA PRO A 222 29.83 20.02 -19.98
C PRO A 222 30.33 20.93 -18.84
N ASN A 223 31.50 20.63 -18.28
CA ASN A 223 32.15 21.42 -17.23
C ASN A 223 32.51 22.85 -17.68
N LEU A 224 32.63 23.13 -18.96
CA LEU A 224 32.80 24.50 -19.48
C LEU A 224 31.60 25.41 -19.18
N SER A 225 30.42 24.86 -18.95
CA SER A 225 29.22 25.62 -18.59
C SER A 225 29.18 26.08 -17.11
N ILE A 226 30.05 25.57 -16.25
CA ILE A 226 30.00 25.82 -14.79
C ILE A 226 30.11 27.32 -14.45
N PRO A 227 31.05 28.11 -14.98
CA PRO A 227 31.10 29.52 -14.62
C PRO A 227 29.83 30.29 -14.98
N ALA A 228 29.25 29.97 -16.12
CA ALA A 228 27.97 30.59 -16.55
C ALA A 228 26.77 30.13 -15.67
N LEU A 229 26.73 28.86 -15.27
CA LEU A 229 25.72 28.33 -14.33
C LEU A 229 25.88 28.96 -12.94
N VAL A 230 27.10 29.16 -12.44
CA VAL A 230 27.34 29.85 -11.16
C VAL A 230 26.90 31.31 -11.24
N SER A 231 27.15 31.99 -12.39
CA SER A 231 26.66 33.33 -12.62
C SER A 231 25.13 33.39 -12.62
N LEU A 232 24.47 32.45 -13.31
CA LEU A 232 23.01 32.31 -13.33
C LEU A 232 22.45 32.06 -11.92
N TYR A 233 23.09 31.19 -11.14
CA TYR A 233 22.72 30.93 -9.75
C TYR A 233 22.73 32.21 -8.89
N LYS A 234 23.79 33.03 -9.00
CA LYS A 234 23.91 34.33 -8.32
C LYS A 234 22.77 35.28 -8.75
N THR A 235 22.47 35.35 -10.03
CA THR A 235 21.41 36.19 -10.57
C THR A 235 20.05 35.76 -10.01
N LEU A 236 19.74 34.46 -9.99
CA LEU A 236 18.50 33.92 -9.45
C LEU A 236 18.37 34.20 -7.93
N GLN A 237 19.45 34.07 -7.16
CA GLN A 237 19.45 34.42 -5.74
C GLN A 237 19.18 35.92 -5.52
N GLY A 238 19.69 36.79 -6.42
CA GLY A 238 19.48 38.23 -6.37
C GLY A 238 18.06 38.68 -6.69
N LEU A 239 17.22 37.83 -7.29
CA LEU A 239 15.82 38.17 -7.57
C LEU A 239 14.97 38.34 -6.29
N GLN A 240 15.50 38.06 -5.08
CA GLN A 240 14.87 38.26 -3.76
C GLN A 240 13.40 37.87 -3.70
N ASN A 241 13.03 36.79 -4.35
CA ASN A 241 11.65 36.49 -4.54
C ASN A 241 11.21 35.29 -3.66
N GLU A 242 10.18 35.48 -2.88
CA GLU A 242 9.45 34.39 -2.20
C GLU A 242 8.76 33.45 -3.20
N ASN A 243 8.89 33.72 -4.49
CA ASN A 243 8.24 32.94 -5.52
C ASN A 243 8.80 31.51 -5.57
N LYS A 244 7.89 30.55 -5.49
CA LYS A 244 8.21 29.12 -5.54
C LYS A 244 9.01 28.73 -6.77
N TRP A 245 8.68 29.28 -7.94
CA TRP A 245 9.36 29.00 -9.21
C TRP A 245 10.85 29.40 -9.17
N VAL A 246 11.15 30.58 -8.66
CA VAL A 246 12.54 31.02 -8.51
C VAL A 246 13.31 30.10 -7.57
N LYS A 247 12.71 29.73 -6.43
CA LYS A 247 13.32 28.77 -5.47
C LYS A 247 13.57 27.41 -6.12
N GLN A 248 12.62 26.94 -6.93
CA GLN A 248 12.77 25.67 -7.65
C GLN A 248 13.89 25.76 -8.70
N LYS A 249 13.95 26.84 -9.49
CA LYS A 249 15.00 27.04 -10.48
C LYS A 249 16.41 27.20 -9.88
N ILE A 250 16.51 27.77 -8.71
CA ILE A 250 17.78 27.77 -7.95
C ILE A 250 18.25 26.35 -7.66
N LYS A 251 17.36 25.46 -7.18
CA LYS A 251 17.70 24.04 -6.95
C LYS A 251 18.08 23.31 -8.24
N GLU A 252 17.35 23.56 -9.32
CA GLU A 252 17.65 22.95 -10.63
C GLU A 252 19.02 23.40 -11.16
N VAL A 253 19.37 24.69 -11.04
CA VAL A 253 20.71 25.18 -11.42
C VAL A 253 21.79 24.58 -10.53
N GLN A 254 21.56 24.40 -9.24
CA GLN A 254 22.48 23.68 -8.37
C GLN A 254 22.71 22.24 -8.86
N GLN A 255 21.63 21.54 -9.26
CA GLN A 255 21.76 20.17 -9.79
C GLN A 255 22.55 20.17 -11.11
N LEU A 256 22.27 21.10 -12.02
CA LEU A 256 23.03 21.25 -13.27
C LEU A 256 24.52 21.49 -13.03
N ILE A 257 24.90 22.23 -11.99
CA ILE A 257 26.30 22.43 -11.60
C ILE A 257 26.94 21.10 -11.18
N VAL A 258 26.24 20.27 -10.40
CA VAL A 258 26.68 18.92 -10.02
C VAL A 258 26.90 18.05 -11.25
N ASP A 259 25.90 18.03 -12.15
CA ASP A 259 25.92 17.20 -13.35
C ASP A 259 27.05 17.62 -14.29
N CYS A 260 27.19 18.91 -14.56
CA CYS A 260 28.25 19.46 -15.40
C CYS A 260 29.65 19.32 -14.77
N ALA A 261 29.78 19.32 -13.46
CA ALA A 261 31.03 19.05 -12.78
C ALA A 261 31.39 17.56 -12.72
N GLY A 262 30.45 16.69 -13.10
CA GLY A 262 30.60 15.25 -12.95
C GLY A 262 30.78 14.85 -11.47
N LEU A 263 30.21 15.61 -10.54
CA LEU A 263 30.29 15.29 -9.11
C LEU A 263 29.47 14.05 -8.80
N PHE A 264 30.06 13.15 -8.03
CA PHE A 264 29.40 12.00 -7.46
C PHE A 264 29.65 12.02 -5.94
N MET A 265 28.59 11.82 -5.18
CA MET A 265 28.66 11.78 -3.73
C MET A 265 27.63 10.79 -3.17
N GLU A 266 28.06 9.93 -2.28
CA GLU A 266 27.19 8.97 -1.60
C GLU A 266 27.59 8.80 -0.13
N ALA A 267 26.60 8.45 0.68
CA ALA A 267 26.77 7.95 2.03
C ALA A 267 26.07 6.60 2.12
N THR A 268 26.82 5.56 2.48
CA THR A 268 26.33 4.19 2.48
C THR A 268 26.68 3.45 3.76
N THR A 269 25.95 2.38 4.03
CA THR A 269 26.23 1.41 5.08
C THR A 269 26.03 0.01 4.54
N ASN A 270 26.66 -0.98 5.16
CA ASN A 270 26.52 -2.40 4.83
C ASN A 270 25.39 -3.09 5.59
N THR A 271 24.56 -2.34 6.32
CA THR A 271 23.41 -2.86 7.07
C THR A 271 22.14 -2.09 6.73
N GLU A 272 21.03 -2.83 6.53
CA GLU A 272 19.72 -2.24 6.30
C GLU A 272 19.15 -1.55 7.55
N TYR A 273 19.61 -1.98 8.74
CA TYR A 273 19.08 -1.56 10.02
C TYR A 273 20.08 -0.74 10.83
N ALA A 274 19.67 0.47 11.20
CA ALA A 274 20.29 1.27 12.24
C ALA A 274 19.66 0.90 13.59
N VAL A 275 20.34 0.07 14.38
CA VAL A 275 19.80 -0.51 15.61
C VAL A 275 20.01 0.44 16.79
N GLN A 276 18.94 0.77 17.51
CA GLN A 276 19.00 1.60 18.71
C GLN A 276 20.04 1.07 19.73
N GLY A 277 20.94 1.95 20.19
CA GLY A 277 22.01 1.61 21.12
C GLY A 277 23.21 0.90 20.51
N GLU A 278 23.23 0.61 19.22
CA GLU A 278 24.32 -0.07 18.53
C GLU A 278 25.09 0.88 17.59
N LYS A 279 26.29 0.46 17.18
CA LYS A 279 27.11 1.22 16.23
C LYS A 279 26.68 0.98 14.80
N LEU A 280 26.56 2.05 14.02
CA LEU A 280 26.31 2.06 12.59
C LEU A 280 27.58 2.54 11.87
N ASN A 281 28.13 1.70 11.01
CA ASN A 281 29.31 2.07 10.20
C ASN A 281 28.84 2.72 8.91
N VAL A 282 29.31 3.92 8.64
CA VAL A 282 28.94 4.72 7.48
C VAL A 282 30.19 4.98 6.64
N SER A 283 30.08 4.72 5.35
CA SER A 283 31.09 5.00 4.33
C SER A 283 30.65 6.20 3.50
N PHE A 284 31.54 7.15 3.30
CA PHE A 284 31.35 8.31 2.45
C PHE A 284 32.27 8.19 1.24
N LEU A 285 31.72 8.52 0.07
CA LEU A 285 32.47 8.57 -1.18
C LEU A 285 32.19 9.88 -1.90
N VAL A 286 33.21 10.56 -2.34
CA VAL A 286 33.17 11.77 -3.16
C VAL A 286 34.12 11.63 -4.34
N ASN A 287 33.63 11.96 -5.54
CA ASN A 287 34.44 11.97 -6.76
C ASN A 287 34.00 13.12 -7.67
N SER A 288 34.97 13.81 -8.28
CA SER A 288 34.74 14.71 -9.42
C SER A 288 35.26 14.00 -10.67
N ARG A 289 34.34 13.48 -11.49
CA ARG A 289 34.70 12.67 -12.68
C ARG A 289 35.30 13.49 -13.80
N LEU A 290 35.05 14.79 -13.80
CA LEU A 290 35.58 15.75 -14.78
C LEU A 290 36.65 16.65 -14.13
N ALA A 291 37.56 17.20 -14.94
CA ALA A 291 38.58 18.12 -14.48
C ALA A 291 37.99 19.51 -14.16
N THR A 292 37.36 19.63 -12.99
CA THR A 292 36.69 20.85 -12.53
C THR A 292 37.34 21.32 -11.22
N GLN A 293 37.51 22.62 -11.04
CA GLN A 293 38.04 23.20 -9.80
C GLN A 293 36.98 23.19 -8.69
N VAL A 294 36.76 22.01 -8.11
CA VAL A 294 35.84 21.79 -6.99
C VAL A 294 36.65 21.55 -5.72
N LYS A 295 36.35 22.32 -4.70
CA LYS A 295 36.99 22.15 -3.37
C LYS A 295 35.98 21.56 -2.39
N LEU A 296 36.27 20.38 -1.86
CA LEU A 296 35.49 19.79 -0.76
C LEU A 296 35.84 20.56 0.53
N GLN A 297 34.80 21.08 1.19
CA GLN A 297 34.95 21.87 2.42
C GLN A 297 34.55 21.08 3.68
N GLN A 298 33.42 20.34 3.61
CA GLN A 298 32.88 19.65 4.77
C GLN A 298 31.96 18.49 4.34
N VAL A 299 31.93 17.44 5.16
CA VAL A 299 30.91 16.38 5.08
C VAL A 299 30.30 16.19 6.46
N GLN A 300 28.99 16.23 6.51
CA GLN A 300 28.19 16.03 7.72
C GLN A 300 27.25 14.84 7.54
N LEU A 301 26.96 14.13 8.63
CA LEU A 301 25.80 13.23 8.72
C LEU A 301 24.83 13.80 9.75
N VAL A 302 23.63 14.11 9.31
CA VAL A 302 22.60 14.77 10.12
C VAL A 302 21.45 13.80 10.40
N THR A 303 20.96 13.83 11.63
CA THR A 303 19.76 13.11 12.06
C THR A 303 19.06 13.93 13.15
N ASP A 304 17.72 13.98 13.13
CA ASP A 304 16.91 14.72 14.09
C ASP A 304 17.44 16.16 14.31
N PHE A 305 17.80 16.85 13.20
CA PHE A 305 18.36 18.21 13.16
C PHE A 305 19.74 18.36 13.85
N ARG A 306 20.41 17.25 14.21
CA ARG A 306 21.73 17.26 14.82
C ARG A 306 22.75 16.61 13.91
N SER A 307 23.96 17.19 13.85
CA SER A 307 25.08 16.55 13.17
C SER A 307 25.69 15.50 14.10
N VAL A 308 25.76 14.26 13.62
CA VAL A 308 26.40 13.12 14.31
C VAL A 308 27.77 12.78 13.71
N VAL A 309 28.05 13.28 12.51
CA VAL A 309 29.36 13.32 11.88
C VAL A 309 29.59 14.74 11.37
N ASP A 310 30.73 15.30 11.64
CA ASP A 310 31.15 16.58 11.12
C ASP A 310 32.68 16.50 10.82
N THR A 311 33.04 16.55 9.54
CA THR A 311 34.43 16.42 9.10
C THR A 311 34.72 17.49 8.09
N ASN A 312 35.73 18.34 8.44
CA ASN A 312 36.21 19.42 7.60
C ASN A 312 37.32 18.94 6.67
N PHE A 313 37.33 19.49 5.48
CA PHE A 313 38.29 19.23 4.42
C PHE A 313 38.80 20.54 3.82
N THR A 314 39.99 20.51 3.23
CA THR A 314 40.55 21.61 2.43
C THR A 314 41.10 21.05 1.12
N ILE A 315 40.38 20.14 0.48
CA ILE A 315 40.86 19.31 -0.62
C ILE A 315 40.27 19.82 -1.93
N VAL A 316 41.12 20.18 -2.87
CA VAL A 316 40.69 20.33 -4.28
C VAL A 316 40.60 18.94 -4.88
N LEU A 317 39.44 18.61 -5.44
CA LEU A 317 39.19 17.29 -6.02
C LEU A 317 40.00 17.12 -7.30
N SER A 318 40.75 16.03 -7.37
CA SER A 318 41.44 15.62 -8.59
C SER A 318 40.46 14.87 -9.50
N ALA A 319 40.58 15.06 -10.83
CA ALA A 319 39.72 14.41 -11.80
C ALA A 319 39.69 12.87 -11.61
N ASN A 320 38.52 12.32 -11.52
CA ASN A 320 38.20 10.89 -11.43
C ASN A 320 38.96 10.15 -10.31
N LYS A 321 39.25 10.82 -9.19
CA LYS A 321 39.88 10.21 -8.01
C LYS A 321 38.86 10.17 -6.86
N ASN A 322 38.64 8.98 -6.32
CA ASN A 322 37.78 8.80 -5.16
C ASN A 322 38.41 9.34 -3.89
N ILE A 323 37.65 10.09 -3.13
CA ILE A 323 37.89 10.37 -1.72
C ILE A 323 36.91 9.55 -0.93
N THR A 324 37.41 8.61 -0.13
CA THR A 324 36.61 7.74 0.71
C THR A 324 37.04 7.85 2.17
N PHE A 325 36.08 7.83 3.08
CA PHE A 325 36.39 7.74 4.52
C PHE A 325 35.19 7.09 5.23
N ASN A 326 35.48 6.49 6.39
CA ASN A 326 34.50 5.77 7.18
C ASN A 326 34.32 6.41 8.54
N LYS A 327 33.11 6.37 9.07
CA LYS A 327 32.79 6.79 10.44
C LYS A 327 31.91 5.74 11.09
N SER A 328 32.12 5.51 12.39
CA SER A 328 31.23 4.70 13.21
C SER A 328 30.40 5.62 14.08
N VAL A 329 29.09 5.54 13.98
CA VAL A 329 28.11 6.40 14.66
C VAL A 329 27.32 5.55 15.63
N LEU A 330 27.22 5.97 16.90
CA LEU A 330 26.32 5.34 17.86
C LEU A 330 24.90 5.78 17.54
N VAL A 331 24.02 4.84 17.27
CA VAL A 331 22.58 5.10 17.11
C VAL A 331 22.00 5.37 18.50
N ASP A 332 21.39 6.54 18.68
CA ASP A 332 20.80 6.91 19.98
C ASP A 332 19.80 5.83 20.41
N ALA A 333 19.93 5.33 21.65
CA ALA A 333 19.05 4.30 22.23
C ALA A 333 17.57 4.72 22.27
N ASN A 334 17.31 6.04 22.27
CA ASN A 334 15.98 6.62 22.27
C ASN A 334 15.57 7.19 20.89
N LYS A 335 16.42 7.02 19.86
CA LYS A 335 16.06 7.43 18.51
C LYS A 335 14.74 6.78 18.09
N LYS A 336 13.82 7.59 17.55
CA LYS A 336 12.52 7.12 17.11
C LYS A 336 12.68 6.02 16.06
N VAL A 337 12.04 4.87 16.25
CA VAL A 337 12.03 3.81 15.23
C VAL A 337 11.34 4.32 13.96
N TYR A 338 11.76 3.79 12.82
CA TYR A 338 11.12 4.12 11.55
C TYR A 338 9.68 3.64 11.55
N GLN A 339 8.78 4.52 11.15
CA GLN A 339 7.39 4.17 10.86
C GLN A 339 6.88 5.17 9.82
N PRO A 340 6.21 4.74 8.77
CA PRO A 340 5.51 5.68 7.88
C PRO A 340 4.63 6.63 8.71
N TYR A 341 4.73 7.93 8.49
CA TYR A 341 4.12 8.93 9.38
C TYR A 341 2.60 8.74 9.54
N TRP A 342 1.94 8.27 8.50
CA TRP A 342 0.52 7.98 8.48
C TRP A 342 0.13 6.67 9.18
N LEU A 343 1.11 5.87 9.64
CA LEU A 343 0.93 4.67 10.47
C LEU A 343 1.34 4.88 11.93
N ASN A 344 1.75 6.09 12.33
CA ASN A 344 2.15 6.39 13.70
C ASN A 344 0.99 6.36 14.71
N ALA A 345 -0.24 6.50 14.23
CA ALA A 345 -1.45 6.45 15.04
C ALA A 345 -2.50 5.53 14.39
N PRO A 346 -3.42 4.98 15.18
CA PRO A 346 -4.52 4.18 14.64
C PRO A 346 -5.38 4.97 13.66
N MET A 347 -5.93 4.29 12.67
CA MET A 347 -6.89 4.86 11.72
C MET A 347 -8.20 5.22 12.44
N ILE A 348 -8.85 6.30 11.98
CA ILE A 348 -10.17 6.69 12.46
C ILE A 348 -11.22 5.84 11.75
N ASN A 349 -11.92 4.99 12.49
CA ASN A 349 -13.05 4.19 12.00
C ASN A 349 -12.83 3.49 10.65
N GLY A 350 -11.57 3.08 10.34
CA GLY A 350 -11.25 2.40 9.09
C GLY A 350 -11.38 3.24 7.81
N SER A 351 -11.52 4.57 7.92
CA SER A 351 -11.81 5.45 6.79
C SER A 351 -10.72 6.46 6.47
N MET A 352 -9.93 6.85 7.47
CA MET A 352 -8.87 7.85 7.32
C MET A 352 -7.66 7.53 8.18
N PHE A 353 -6.48 7.85 7.67
CA PHE A 353 -5.26 7.82 8.47
C PHE A 353 -5.23 9.00 9.45
N THR A 354 -4.76 8.74 10.66
CA THR A 354 -4.52 9.78 11.67
C THR A 354 -3.11 10.33 11.49
N VAL A 355 -3.01 11.59 11.13
CA VAL A 355 -1.74 12.30 11.00
C VAL A 355 -1.69 13.40 12.06
N ASN A 356 -0.80 13.25 13.04
CA ASN A 356 -0.72 14.18 14.18
C ASN A 356 -0.02 15.50 13.81
N ASP A 357 0.94 15.46 12.90
CA ASP A 357 1.63 16.63 12.37
C ASP A 357 1.05 16.98 10.99
N SER A 358 0.20 17.99 10.95
CA SER A 358 -0.47 18.42 9.72
C SER A 358 0.49 18.89 8.62
N THR A 359 1.72 19.24 8.94
CA THR A 359 2.74 19.64 7.94
C THR A 359 3.23 18.46 7.09
N GLN A 360 3.08 17.24 7.58
CA GLN A 360 3.42 16.01 6.85
C GLN A 360 2.34 15.57 5.85
N ILE A 361 1.13 16.15 5.96
CA ILE A 361 0.04 15.84 5.01
C ILE A 361 0.48 16.22 3.60
N GLY A 362 0.27 15.31 2.68
CA GLY A 362 0.71 15.44 1.29
C GLY A 362 2.03 14.71 1.00
N ALA A 363 2.93 14.57 1.96
CA ALA A 363 4.19 13.86 1.75
C ALA A 363 3.94 12.39 1.38
N ALA A 364 4.70 11.88 0.41
CA ALA A 364 4.64 10.48 0.02
C ALA A 364 5.33 9.56 1.04
N GLU A 365 6.42 10.05 1.64
CA GLU A 365 7.29 9.30 2.55
C GLU A 365 7.79 10.20 3.68
N ASN A 366 8.37 9.56 4.68
CA ASN A 366 9.12 10.25 5.72
C ASN A 366 10.44 10.79 5.16
N GLU A 367 10.96 11.82 5.80
CA GLU A 367 12.36 12.20 5.61
C GLU A 367 13.28 11.03 5.99
N PRO A 368 14.41 10.84 5.29
CA PRO A 368 15.39 9.81 5.61
C PRO A 368 15.88 9.93 7.06
N SER A 369 16.06 8.78 7.74
CA SER A 369 16.51 8.75 9.14
C SER A 369 17.88 9.37 9.35
N TYR A 370 18.72 9.36 8.32
CA TYR A 370 20.03 9.98 8.26
C TYR A 370 20.25 10.63 6.91
N MET A 371 20.73 11.88 6.90
CA MET A 371 21.01 12.67 5.70
C MET A 371 22.47 13.10 5.71
N ALA A 372 23.22 12.73 4.69
CA ALA A 372 24.56 13.27 4.47
C ALA A 372 24.47 14.63 3.77
N LYS A 373 25.26 15.61 4.24
CA LYS A 373 25.45 16.92 3.61
C LYS A 373 26.89 17.02 3.16
N PHE A 374 27.07 17.33 1.88
CA PHE A 374 28.37 17.55 1.25
C PHE A 374 28.46 19.02 0.87
N ILE A 375 29.48 19.72 1.42
CA ILE A 375 29.68 21.15 1.22
C ILE A 375 30.91 21.34 0.34
N PHE A 376 30.69 21.94 -0.83
CA PHE A 376 31.72 22.22 -1.82
C PHE A 376 31.85 23.72 -2.08
N SER A 377 33.01 24.16 -2.48
CA SER A 377 33.24 25.48 -3.08
C SER A 377 33.56 25.32 -4.56
N ILE A 378 32.86 26.07 -5.40
CA ILE A 378 33.05 26.16 -6.85
C ILE A 378 32.97 27.64 -7.21
N ASP A 379 34.01 28.19 -7.86
CA ASP A 379 34.14 29.63 -8.17
C ASP A 379 33.84 30.51 -6.95
N ASP A 380 34.44 30.16 -5.79
CA ASP A 380 34.31 30.82 -4.48
C ASP A 380 32.88 30.87 -3.89
N ILE A 381 31.94 30.15 -4.51
CA ILE A 381 30.58 29.95 -3.96
C ILE A 381 30.50 28.61 -3.26
N SER A 382 29.92 28.63 -2.06
CA SER A 382 29.67 27.42 -1.28
C SER A 382 28.31 26.83 -1.66
N PHE A 383 28.31 25.55 -1.99
CA PHE A 383 27.11 24.77 -2.31
C PHE A 383 26.98 23.61 -1.32
N THR A 384 25.75 23.36 -0.87
CA THR A 384 25.43 22.23 -0.01
C THR A 384 24.54 21.25 -0.77
N TYR A 385 25.00 20.01 -0.91
CA TYR A 385 24.25 18.92 -1.50
C TYR A 385 23.89 17.89 -0.45
N GLN A 386 22.75 17.22 -0.63
CA GLN A 386 22.24 16.26 0.34
C GLN A 386 22.06 14.91 -0.34
N SER A 387 22.40 13.84 0.37
CA SER A 387 22.18 12.46 -0.03
C SER A 387 21.69 11.67 1.18
N ALA A 388 20.61 10.91 1.03
CA ALA A 388 20.16 10.00 2.08
C ALA A 388 21.22 8.94 2.35
N LEU A 389 21.41 8.55 3.62
CA LEU A 389 22.19 7.36 3.95
C LEU A 389 21.46 6.13 3.44
N GLN A 390 22.12 5.30 2.63
CA GLN A 390 21.54 4.12 2.01
C GLN A 390 22.27 2.84 2.42
N TYR A 391 21.52 1.77 2.57
CA TYR A 391 22.07 0.42 2.63
C TYR A 391 22.47 -0.03 1.23
N LYS A 392 23.73 -0.41 1.07
CA LYS A 392 24.33 -0.81 -0.20
C LYS A 392 24.82 -2.23 -0.14
N TYR A 393 24.40 -3.05 -1.08
CA TYR A 393 24.85 -4.44 -1.21
C TYR A 393 24.95 -4.87 -2.67
N ILE A 394 25.62 -5.98 -2.90
CA ILE A 394 25.73 -6.59 -4.23
C ILE A 394 24.77 -7.78 -4.30
N ASP A 395 23.87 -7.72 -5.25
CA ASP A 395 22.96 -8.82 -5.61
C ASP A 395 23.53 -9.53 -6.84
N ALA A 396 23.54 -10.87 -6.84
CA ALA A 396 24.13 -11.66 -7.91
C ALA A 396 23.47 -11.46 -9.28
N THR A 397 22.21 -11.09 -9.30
CA THR A 397 21.42 -10.92 -10.53
C THR A 397 21.18 -9.46 -10.91
N ARG A 398 21.13 -8.56 -9.93
CA ARG A 398 20.82 -7.14 -10.12
C ARG A 398 22.05 -6.23 -10.03
N GLY A 399 23.19 -6.74 -9.58
CA GLY A 399 24.40 -5.95 -9.35
C GLY A 399 24.31 -5.13 -8.06
N GLU A 400 24.72 -3.86 -8.11
CA GLU A 400 24.64 -2.94 -6.97
C GLU A 400 23.20 -2.55 -6.68
N VAL A 401 22.78 -2.76 -5.44
CA VAL A 401 21.44 -2.41 -4.97
C VAL A 401 21.53 -1.46 -3.80
N LEU A 402 20.75 -0.38 -3.87
CA LEU A 402 20.59 0.62 -2.83
C LEU A 402 19.20 0.50 -2.20
N GLN A 403 19.13 0.51 -0.86
CA GLN A 403 17.88 0.44 -0.10
C GLN A 403 17.86 1.51 1.00
N PRO A 404 16.68 1.96 1.46
CA PRO A 404 16.58 2.84 2.61
C PRO A 404 17.17 2.21 3.89
N VAL A 405 17.85 3.00 4.70
CA VAL A 405 18.26 2.63 6.06
C VAL A 405 17.14 3.00 7.02
N ILE A 406 16.69 2.05 7.81
CA ILE A 406 15.64 2.25 8.80
C ILE A 406 16.15 2.06 10.23
N VAL A 407 15.61 2.85 11.16
CA VAL A 407 15.89 2.70 12.59
C VAL A 407 15.01 1.61 13.16
N VAL A 408 15.64 0.64 13.84
CA VAL A 408 14.95 -0.51 14.45
C VAL A 408 15.32 -0.66 15.93
N PRO A 409 14.43 -1.28 16.75
CA PRO A 409 14.77 -1.63 18.12
C PRO A 409 15.74 -2.82 18.18
N PRO A 410 16.42 -3.05 19.33
CA PRO A 410 17.29 -4.21 19.53
C PRO A 410 16.61 -5.56 19.33
N VAL A 411 15.34 -5.65 19.68
CA VAL A 411 14.52 -6.86 19.48
C VAL A 411 13.16 -6.51 18.89
N ILE A 412 12.64 -7.41 18.08
CA ILE A 412 11.26 -7.39 17.58
C ILE A 412 10.57 -8.68 18.02
N VAL A 413 9.26 -8.61 18.29
CA VAL A 413 8.50 -9.70 18.88
C VAL A 413 7.13 -9.83 18.20
N SER A 414 6.70 -11.07 17.98
CA SER A 414 5.40 -11.41 17.41
C SER A 414 4.75 -12.60 18.11
N LEU A 415 3.48 -12.81 17.83
CA LEU A 415 2.65 -13.91 18.32
C LEU A 415 2.11 -14.76 17.16
N SER A 416 1.94 -16.05 17.40
CA SER A 416 1.30 -16.99 16.50
C SER A 416 0.47 -17.99 17.31
N PRO A 417 -0.69 -18.46 16.81
CA PRO A 417 -1.39 -18.08 15.58
C PRO A 417 -2.12 -16.73 15.73
N ASP A 418 -2.60 -16.15 14.59
CA ASP A 418 -3.33 -14.88 14.59
C ASP A 418 -4.69 -14.96 15.34
N ILE A 419 -5.29 -16.16 15.40
CA ILE A 419 -6.63 -16.41 15.97
C ILE A 419 -6.63 -17.66 16.83
N VAL A 420 -7.29 -17.59 17.97
CA VAL A 420 -7.56 -18.71 18.86
C VAL A 420 -9.06 -18.81 19.14
N LEU A 421 -9.62 -19.99 18.86
CA LEU A 421 -11.00 -20.32 19.20
C LEU A 421 -11.01 -21.07 20.54
N THR A 422 -11.70 -20.53 21.53
CA THR A 422 -11.69 -21.11 22.90
C THR A 422 -12.77 -22.15 23.13
N ASN A 423 -13.81 -22.17 22.29
CA ASN A 423 -15.00 -23.01 22.48
C ASN A 423 -15.39 -23.73 21.19
N ILE A 424 -14.57 -24.71 20.77
CA ILE A 424 -14.87 -25.57 19.60
C ILE A 424 -15.55 -26.85 20.09
N LEU A 425 -16.65 -27.23 19.43
CA LEU A 425 -17.43 -28.43 19.76
C LEU A 425 -17.46 -29.40 18.54
N PRO A 426 -17.35 -30.72 18.74
CA PRO A 426 -17.16 -31.40 20.04
C PRO A 426 -15.75 -31.18 20.60
N GLN A 427 -15.64 -31.13 21.92
CA GLN A 427 -14.35 -30.96 22.63
C GLN A 427 -13.32 -32.09 22.37
N THR A 428 -13.68 -33.13 21.62
CA THR A 428 -12.77 -34.19 21.16
C THR A 428 -11.75 -33.69 20.13
N ILE A 429 -11.97 -32.54 19.52
CA ILE A 429 -10.94 -31.82 18.76
C ILE A 429 -9.94 -31.30 19.81
N LYS A 430 -8.74 -31.89 19.81
CA LYS A 430 -7.71 -31.70 20.86
C LYS A 430 -7.24 -30.25 20.96
N THR A 431 -8.05 -29.37 21.55
CA THR A 431 -7.62 -28.02 21.97
C THR A 431 -6.52 -28.11 23.06
N LYS A 432 -6.39 -29.25 23.74
CA LYS A 432 -5.36 -29.50 24.77
C LYS A 432 -3.90 -29.36 24.28
N ASN A 433 -3.65 -29.43 22.97
CA ASN A 433 -2.30 -29.32 22.40
C ASN A 433 -2.08 -28.02 21.61
N GLN A 434 -3.02 -27.08 21.63
CA GLN A 434 -2.79 -25.79 21.02
C GLN A 434 -1.79 -25.00 21.89
N SER A 435 -0.80 -24.42 21.24
CA SER A 435 0.19 -23.53 21.87
C SER A 435 0.16 -22.17 21.19
N ILE A 436 0.45 -21.16 21.96
CA ILE A 436 0.86 -19.86 21.46
C ILE A 436 2.36 -19.89 21.31
N GLN A 437 2.88 -19.37 20.22
CA GLN A 437 4.30 -19.19 20.02
C GLN A 437 4.63 -17.70 20.09
N ILE A 438 5.53 -17.33 20.98
CA ILE A 438 6.21 -16.04 20.96
C ILE A 438 7.43 -16.21 20.07
N GLN A 439 7.46 -15.48 18.96
CA GLN A 439 8.62 -15.38 18.09
C GLN A 439 9.32 -14.06 18.39
N TYR A 440 10.64 -14.10 18.55
CA TYR A 440 11.43 -12.88 18.69
C TYR A 440 12.71 -12.97 17.87
N LYS A 441 13.10 -11.83 17.28
CA LYS A 441 14.31 -11.70 16.49
C LYS A 441 15.21 -10.66 17.11
N SER A 442 16.49 -11.01 17.26
CA SER A 442 17.50 -10.09 17.73
C SER A 442 18.15 -9.30 16.61
N ASN A 443 18.31 -8.01 16.83
CA ASN A 443 19.09 -7.11 15.98
C ASN A 443 20.45 -6.74 16.62
N PHE A 444 20.78 -7.29 17.79
CA PHE A 444 22.03 -7.05 18.51
C PHE A 444 22.64 -8.36 19.03
N THR A 445 23.90 -8.29 19.46
CA THR A 445 24.55 -9.39 20.18
C THR A 445 24.61 -9.04 21.67
N GLY A 446 24.23 -9.99 22.53
CA GLY A 446 24.26 -9.80 23.98
C GLY A 446 24.33 -11.14 24.72
N GLU A 447 25.15 -11.19 25.75
CA GLU A 447 25.28 -12.38 26.61
C GLU A 447 24.59 -12.17 27.95
N LYS A 448 23.93 -13.20 28.44
CA LYS A 448 23.28 -13.25 29.76
C LYS A 448 22.35 -12.07 30.04
N VAL A 449 21.56 -11.66 29.04
CA VAL A 449 20.61 -10.55 29.16
C VAL A 449 19.38 -11.00 29.91
N ALA A 450 19.07 -10.34 31.04
CA ALA A 450 17.85 -10.61 31.79
C ALA A 450 16.63 -10.20 30.97
N THR A 451 15.70 -11.12 30.80
CA THR A 451 14.57 -10.99 29.87
C THR A 451 13.28 -11.43 30.55
N ILE A 452 12.23 -10.65 30.39
CA ILE A 452 10.89 -10.99 30.88
C ILE A 452 9.94 -11.02 29.69
N PHE A 453 9.27 -12.15 29.48
CA PHE A 453 8.15 -12.26 28.55
C PHE A 453 6.84 -12.10 29.31
N SER A 454 5.96 -11.24 28.82
CA SER A 454 4.63 -11.03 29.35
C SER A 454 3.59 -11.18 28.24
N ILE A 455 2.55 -11.99 28.45
CA ILE A 455 1.34 -11.97 27.62
C ILE A 455 0.29 -11.19 28.38
N LYS A 456 -0.31 -10.23 27.69
CA LYS A 456 -1.30 -9.31 28.26
C LYS A 456 -2.65 -9.49 27.57
N GLN A 457 -3.73 -9.31 28.34
CA GLN A 457 -5.09 -9.17 27.88
C GLN A 457 -5.57 -7.80 28.34
N GLY A 458 -5.73 -6.84 27.41
CA GLY A 458 -5.83 -5.45 27.80
C GLY A 458 -4.61 -5.03 28.64
N ASP A 459 -4.84 -4.44 29.79
CA ASP A 459 -3.76 -4.03 30.72
C ASP A 459 -3.33 -5.15 31.69
N SER A 460 -4.04 -6.28 31.72
CA SER A 460 -3.78 -7.37 32.64
C SER A 460 -2.76 -8.36 32.13
N THR A 461 -1.72 -8.67 32.90
CA THR A 461 -0.77 -9.73 32.58
C THR A 461 -1.38 -11.10 32.93
N VAL A 462 -1.58 -11.93 31.89
CA VAL A 462 -2.14 -13.29 32.01
C VAL A 462 -1.05 -14.36 32.12
N TYR A 463 0.14 -14.07 31.61
CA TYR A 463 1.33 -14.93 31.69
C TYR A 463 2.59 -14.09 31.85
N LYS A 464 3.54 -14.56 32.66
CA LYS A 464 4.86 -13.94 32.83
C LYS A 464 5.92 -15.04 32.95
N LYS A 465 7.08 -14.83 32.27
CA LYS A 465 8.24 -15.71 32.37
C LYS A 465 9.51 -14.86 32.44
N ASP A 466 10.22 -15.00 33.56
CA ASP A 466 11.54 -14.42 33.76
C ASP A 466 12.60 -15.43 33.27
N THR A 467 13.61 -14.96 32.54
CA THR A 467 14.69 -15.79 32.01
C THR A 467 15.93 -14.98 31.72
N VAL A 468 17.04 -15.64 31.46
CA VAL A 468 18.30 -15.02 31.01
C VAL A 468 18.65 -15.62 29.66
N LEU A 469 18.88 -14.79 28.66
CA LEU A 469 19.08 -15.21 27.27
C LEU A 469 20.38 -14.68 26.70
N ASN A 470 20.92 -15.42 25.73
CA ASN A 470 21.97 -14.92 24.84
C ASN A 470 21.34 -14.56 23.50
N PHE A 471 21.75 -13.42 22.97
CA PHE A 471 21.26 -12.89 21.70
C PHE A 471 22.39 -12.87 20.68
N GLU A 472 22.08 -13.28 19.47
CA GLU A 472 22.95 -13.19 18.30
C GLU A 472 22.24 -12.35 17.24
N VAL A 473 22.96 -11.43 16.61
CA VAL A 473 22.40 -10.55 15.57
C VAL A 473 21.76 -11.36 14.44
N ALA A 474 20.60 -10.90 13.96
CA ALA A 474 19.79 -11.50 12.90
C ALA A 474 19.15 -12.87 13.22
N LYS A 475 19.39 -13.43 14.40
CA LYS A 475 18.85 -14.75 14.81
C LYS A 475 17.41 -14.63 15.34
N SER A 476 16.57 -15.56 14.89
CA SER A 476 15.18 -15.69 15.36
C SER A 476 15.07 -16.83 16.37
N TYR A 477 14.24 -16.64 17.35
CA TYR A 477 14.00 -17.56 18.45
C TYR A 477 12.49 -17.75 18.66
N ASN A 478 12.10 -18.92 19.17
CA ASN A 478 10.71 -19.23 19.47
C ASN A 478 10.57 -19.68 20.93
N LEU A 479 9.49 -19.26 21.56
CA LEU A 479 9.06 -19.73 22.86
C LEU A 479 7.63 -20.24 22.76
N ASP A 480 7.48 -21.58 22.87
CA ASP A 480 6.17 -22.21 22.82
C ASP A 480 5.51 -22.22 24.22
N LEU A 481 4.26 -21.78 24.26
CA LEU A 481 3.45 -21.71 25.47
C LEU A 481 2.16 -22.49 25.26
N PRO A 482 1.95 -23.61 25.98
CA PRO A 482 0.67 -24.30 25.95
C PRO A 482 -0.47 -23.38 26.37
N LEU A 483 -1.55 -23.37 25.62
CA LEU A 483 -2.74 -22.55 25.94
C LEU A 483 -3.27 -22.85 27.36
N SER A 484 -3.13 -24.07 27.86
CA SER A 484 -3.50 -24.46 29.20
C SER A 484 -2.83 -23.64 30.33
N LYS A 485 -1.66 -23.04 30.06
CA LYS A 485 -0.96 -22.16 31.01
C LYS A 485 -1.52 -20.73 31.02
N ILE A 486 -2.22 -20.35 29.96
CA ILE A 486 -2.77 -19.00 29.78
C ILE A 486 -4.26 -18.99 30.13
N PHE A 487 -4.98 -20.09 29.83
CA PHE A 487 -6.43 -20.21 29.95
C PHE A 487 -6.96 -20.50 31.38
N ASN A 488 -6.16 -20.36 32.40
CA ASN A 488 -6.67 -20.46 33.80
C ASN A 488 -7.61 -19.30 34.18
N LYS A 489 -7.79 -18.32 33.34
CA LYS A 489 -8.74 -17.19 33.45
C LYS A 489 -9.61 -17.15 32.19
N LYS A 490 -10.84 -16.63 32.33
CA LYS A 490 -11.73 -16.39 31.21
C LYS A 490 -11.08 -15.34 30.27
N LEU A 491 -10.75 -15.71 29.05
CA LEU A 491 -10.23 -14.80 28.06
C LEU A 491 -11.39 -14.18 27.28
N GLU A 492 -11.49 -12.85 27.29
CA GLU A 492 -12.56 -12.09 26.62
C GLU A 492 -12.02 -11.08 25.64
N GLU A 493 -10.71 -10.83 25.63
CA GLU A 493 -10.05 -9.83 24.79
C GLU A 493 -8.84 -10.41 24.08
N ASN A 494 -8.34 -9.69 23.10
CA ASN A 494 -7.15 -10.07 22.35
C ASN A 494 -5.91 -10.15 23.25
N LEU A 495 -5.03 -11.10 22.93
CA LEU A 495 -3.76 -11.27 23.61
C LEU A 495 -2.67 -10.48 22.90
N THR A 496 -1.82 -9.80 23.65
CA THR A 496 -0.63 -9.10 23.16
C THR A 496 0.60 -9.59 23.88
N VAL A 497 1.79 -9.38 23.29
CA VAL A 497 3.08 -9.72 23.88
C VAL A 497 3.91 -8.49 24.18
N GLU A 498 4.62 -8.56 25.30
CA GLU A 498 5.65 -7.60 25.66
C GLU A 498 6.89 -8.36 26.13
N MET A 499 8.03 -7.96 25.61
CA MET A 499 9.35 -8.46 25.98
C MET A 499 10.16 -7.35 26.62
N LEU A 500 10.44 -7.47 27.92
CA LEU A 500 11.28 -6.53 28.65
C LEU A 500 12.72 -7.04 28.65
N LEU A 501 13.66 -6.23 28.18
CA LEU A 501 15.10 -6.49 28.27
C LEU A 501 15.73 -5.57 29.30
N GLN A 502 16.61 -6.12 30.11
CA GLN A 502 17.48 -5.36 31.00
C GLN A 502 18.88 -5.36 30.41
N LYS A 503 19.27 -4.23 29.84
CA LYS A 503 20.58 -4.03 29.19
C LYS A 503 21.19 -2.74 29.70
N ASP A 504 22.51 -2.77 30.02
CA ASP A 504 23.29 -1.60 30.45
C ASP A 504 22.67 -0.85 31.64
N GLY A 505 22.00 -1.56 32.55
CA GLY A 505 21.33 -1.01 33.73
C GLY A 505 19.93 -0.44 33.48
N GLU A 506 19.48 -0.39 32.23
CA GLU A 506 18.13 0.06 31.85
C GLU A 506 17.21 -1.11 31.49
N ALA A 507 15.95 -1.01 31.91
CA ALA A 507 14.90 -1.94 31.51
C ALA A 507 14.00 -1.32 30.46
N LYS A 508 13.93 -1.91 29.26
CA LYS A 508 13.13 -1.40 28.15
C LYS A 508 12.21 -2.48 27.59
N ALA A 509 10.94 -2.11 27.36
CA ALA A 509 9.92 -3.01 26.85
C ALA A 509 9.78 -2.89 25.32
N TYR A 510 9.62 -4.05 24.67
CA TYR A 510 9.44 -4.18 23.22
C TYR A 510 8.18 -5.03 22.97
N SER A 511 7.30 -4.55 22.10
CA SER A 511 6.01 -5.19 21.84
C SER A 511 5.61 -5.15 20.36
N HIS A 512 6.53 -4.78 19.48
CA HIS A 512 6.23 -4.62 18.06
C HIS A 512 7.02 -5.64 17.23
N PHE A 513 6.39 -6.07 16.15
CA PHE A 513 7.01 -6.83 15.07
C PHE A 513 7.30 -5.92 13.89
N LEU A 514 8.40 -6.21 13.18
CA LEU A 514 8.76 -5.52 11.95
C LEU A 514 8.32 -6.36 10.75
N ARG A 515 7.39 -5.83 9.99
CA ARG A 515 7.04 -6.40 8.69
C ARG A 515 7.92 -5.80 7.61
N LYS A 516 8.55 -6.66 6.82
CA LYS A 516 9.28 -6.30 5.60
C LYS A 516 8.53 -6.82 4.38
N ILE A 517 8.34 -5.96 3.38
CA ILE A 517 7.79 -6.29 2.07
C ILE A 517 8.87 -5.99 1.04
N SER A 518 9.17 -6.94 0.17
CA SER A 518 10.23 -6.81 -0.83
C SER A 518 9.72 -7.24 -2.20
N TYR A 519 9.82 -6.34 -3.17
CA TYR A 519 9.53 -6.57 -4.58
C TYR A 519 10.62 -5.93 -5.42
N ASP A 520 10.93 -6.52 -6.58
CA ASP A 520 12.04 -6.05 -7.43
C ASP A 520 11.83 -4.66 -8.05
N HIS A 521 10.58 -4.22 -8.17
CA HIS A 521 10.21 -2.97 -8.83
C HIS A 521 10.04 -1.78 -7.90
N ILE A 522 10.16 -1.98 -6.60
CA ILE A 522 10.04 -0.93 -5.57
C ILE A 522 11.08 -1.16 -4.46
N PRO A 523 11.46 -0.13 -3.71
CA PRO A 523 12.31 -0.30 -2.53
C PRO A 523 11.70 -1.21 -1.47
N ASN A 524 12.55 -1.79 -0.61
CA ASN A 524 12.06 -2.53 0.56
C ASN A 524 11.20 -1.64 1.45
N LEU A 525 10.01 -2.14 1.78
CA LEU A 525 9.05 -1.47 2.64
C LEU A 525 9.08 -2.07 4.03
N HIS A 526 8.99 -1.21 5.03
CA HIS A 526 9.01 -1.62 6.42
C HIS A 526 7.94 -0.88 7.22
N TYR A 527 7.27 -1.59 8.11
CA TYR A 527 6.41 -0.98 9.11
C TYR A 527 6.37 -1.82 10.38
N PHE A 528 6.20 -1.15 11.51
CA PHE A 528 6.02 -1.79 12.80
C PHE A 528 4.54 -1.90 13.13
N TYR A 529 4.15 -3.01 13.72
CA TYR A 529 2.82 -3.19 14.28
C TYR A 529 2.90 -3.98 15.58
N LYS A 530 1.95 -3.69 16.48
CA LYS A 530 1.78 -4.46 17.70
C LYS A 530 0.98 -5.70 17.34
N ASP A 531 1.63 -6.84 17.43
CA ASP A 531 1.01 -8.11 17.10
C ASP A 531 0.03 -8.55 18.21
N ASN A 532 -1.04 -9.20 17.79
CA ASN A 532 -2.04 -9.68 18.73
C ASN A 532 -2.68 -10.98 18.23
N ILE A 533 -3.07 -11.83 19.19
CA ILE A 533 -3.91 -12.99 18.92
C ILE A 533 -5.36 -12.61 19.21
N ARG A 534 -6.22 -12.76 18.23
CA ARG A 534 -7.66 -12.58 18.41
C ARG A 534 -8.26 -13.78 19.10
N VAL A 535 -8.99 -13.54 20.19
CA VAL A 535 -9.65 -14.59 20.97
C VAL A 535 -11.13 -14.58 20.65
N ILE A 536 -11.63 -15.70 20.11
CA ILE A 536 -13.04 -15.91 19.81
C ILE A 536 -13.61 -16.87 20.86
N THR A 537 -14.57 -16.38 21.64
CA THR A 537 -15.19 -17.12 22.75
C THR A 537 -16.52 -17.77 22.36
N ASP A 538 -17.08 -17.42 21.20
CA ASP A 538 -18.29 -18.03 20.69
C ASP A 538 -18.18 -19.54 20.54
N SER A 539 -19.27 -20.25 20.80
CA SER A 539 -19.35 -21.68 20.56
C SER A 539 -19.46 -21.95 19.06
N ILE A 540 -18.49 -22.66 18.51
CA ILE A 540 -18.47 -23.07 17.10
C ILE A 540 -18.47 -24.59 17.02
N GLN A 541 -19.55 -25.12 16.45
CA GLN A 541 -19.65 -26.56 16.22
C GLN A 541 -19.05 -26.91 14.86
N VAL A 542 -18.16 -27.91 14.88
CA VAL A 542 -17.40 -28.37 13.70
C VAL A 542 -17.73 -29.83 13.41
N LYS A 543 -17.91 -30.17 12.14
CA LYS A 543 -18.10 -31.55 11.65
C LYS A 543 -17.13 -31.82 10.52
N GLY A 544 -16.50 -32.99 10.54
CA GLY A 544 -15.43 -33.37 9.61
C GLY A 544 -14.05 -33.25 10.21
N LYS A 545 -13.03 -33.63 9.48
CA LYS A 545 -11.62 -33.66 9.92
C LYS A 545 -10.66 -33.12 8.90
N LYS A 546 -10.86 -33.41 7.61
CA LYS A 546 -9.87 -33.21 6.57
C LYS A 546 -10.45 -32.43 5.39
N ILE A 547 -9.82 -31.32 5.06
CA ILE A 547 -10.22 -30.40 4.00
C ILE A 547 -9.16 -30.37 2.90
N GLY A 548 -9.59 -30.57 1.65
CA GLY A 548 -8.76 -30.28 0.49
C GLY A 548 -8.92 -28.80 0.12
N TYR A 549 -7.81 -28.07 -0.02
CA TYR A 549 -7.82 -26.65 -0.33
C TYR A 549 -7.04 -26.33 -1.60
N VAL A 550 -7.70 -25.73 -2.59
CA VAL A 550 -7.03 -25.20 -3.79
C VAL A 550 -6.74 -23.74 -3.58
N ILE A 551 -5.47 -23.34 -3.57
CA ILE A 551 -5.03 -21.97 -3.36
C ILE A 551 -5.60 -21.08 -4.49
N GLY A 552 -6.13 -19.91 -4.13
CA GLY A 552 -6.59 -18.88 -5.05
C GLY A 552 -5.65 -17.66 -5.10
N ALA A 553 -6.21 -16.46 -5.21
CA ALA A 553 -5.45 -15.20 -5.25
C ALA A 553 -4.77 -14.83 -3.92
N GLY A 554 -4.89 -15.67 -2.93
CA GLY A 554 -4.37 -15.46 -1.57
C GLY A 554 -5.48 -15.02 -0.61
N ASP A 555 -5.73 -15.86 0.39
CA ASP A 555 -6.65 -15.59 1.51
C ASP A 555 -6.17 -16.35 2.75
N LYS A 556 -6.74 -16.04 3.90
CA LYS A 556 -6.45 -16.70 5.19
C LYS A 556 -7.54 -17.71 5.59
N VAL A 557 -8.27 -18.26 4.65
CA VAL A 557 -9.27 -19.31 4.92
C VAL A 557 -8.61 -20.61 5.42
N PRO A 558 -7.44 -21.03 4.88
CA PRO A 558 -6.73 -22.19 5.41
C PRO A 558 -6.39 -22.05 6.91
N GLU A 559 -5.90 -20.87 7.34
CA GLU A 559 -5.58 -20.60 8.74
C GLU A 559 -6.83 -20.64 9.64
N ALA A 560 -7.96 -20.11 9.13
CA ALA A 560 -9.24 -20.22 9.83
C ALA A 560 -9.70 -21.68 9.97
N LEU A 561 -9.54 -22.51 8.93
CA LEU A 561 -9.84 -23.93 8.98
C LEU A 561 -8.94 -24.67 9.99
N LEU A 562 -7.64 -24.38 10.01
CA LEU A 562 -6.70 -24.90 10.99
C LEU A 562 -7.09 -24.50 12.42
N SER A 563 -7.49 -23.25 12.66
CA SER A 563 -7.93 -22.78 13.96
C SER A 563 -9.22 -23.47 14.44
N MET A 564 -10.09 -23.89 13.52
CA MET A 564 -11.25 -24.72 13.80
C MET A 564 -10.90 -26.21 14.05
N GLY A 565 -9.65 -26.60 13.90
CA GLY A 565 -9.17 -27.95 14.15
C GLY A 565 -9.26 -28.89 12.96
N PHE A 566 -9.46 -28.40 11.74
CA PHE A 566 -9.38 -29.22 10.55
C PHE A 566 -7.92 -29.50 10.16
N GLU A 567 -7.66 -30.67 9.58
CA GLU A 567 -6.47 -30.93 8.77
C GLU A 567 -6.68 -30.32 7.38
N VAL A 568 -5.83 -29.38 6.98
CA VAL A 568 -5.90 -28.73 5.66
C VAL A 568 -4.79 -29.25 4.76
N VAL A 569 -5.17 -29.79 3.61
CA VAL A 569 -4.25 -30.30 2.60
C VAL A 569 -4.36 -29.44 1.34
N TYR A 570 -3.25 -28.82 0.94
CA TYR A 570 -3.21 -28.04 -0.30
C TYR A 570 -3.19 -28.96 -1.51
N LEU A 571 -4.11 -28.70 -2.45
CA LEU A 571 -4.30 -29.47 -3.67
C LEU A 571 -3.76 -28.74 -4.88
N GLN A 572 -2.88 -29.39 -5.62
CA GLN A 572 -2.40 -28.98 -6.95
C GLN A 572 -3.15 -29.75 -8.03
N GLU A 573 -2.93 -29.43 -9.29
CA GLU A 573 -3.61 -30.05 -10.43
C GLU A 573 -3.55 -31.59 -10.42
N LYS A 574 -2.38 -32.16 -10.11
CA LYS A 574 -2.15 -33.62 -10.10
C LYS A 574 -2.95 -34.33 -9.01
N GLU A 575 -3.29 -33.65 -7.91
CA GLU A 575 -4.08 -34.19 -6.81
C GLU A 575 -5.60 -34.14 -7.11
N ILE A 576 -6.04 -33.41 -8.12
CA ILE A 576 -7.47 -33.35 -8.51
C ILE A 576 -7.84 -34.58 -9.33
N THR A 577 -8.09 -35.67 -8.63
CA THR A 577 -8.62 -36.93 -9.16
C THR A 577 -9.78 -37.39 -8.28
N VAL A 578 -10.75 -38.09 -8.87
CA VAL A 578 -11.95 -38.57 -8.12
C VAL A 578 -11.49 -39.42 -6.93
N GLN A 579 -10.55 -40.33 -7.12
CA GLN A 579 -10.05 -41.21 -6.06
C GLN A 579 -9.41 -40.42 -4.91
N ASN A 580 -8.56 -39.42 -5.22
CA ASN A 580 -7.89 -38.63 -4.19
C ASN A 580 -8.87 -37.73 -3.44
N LEU A 581 -9.86 -37.14 -4.14
CA LEU A 581 -10.82 -36.21 -3.53
C LEU A 581 -11.74 -36.88 -2.51
N HIS A 582 -12.04 -38.18 -2.64
CA HIS A 582 -12.91 -38.91 -1.71
C HIS A 582 -12.41 -38.97 -0.25
N GLN A 583 -11.14 -38.71 0.01
CA GLN A 583 -10.59 -38.70 1.37
C GLN A 583 -10.92 -37.41 2.15
N TYR A 584 -11.44 -36.39 1.49
CA TYR A 584 -11.75 -35.09 2.11
C TYR A 584 -13.24 -34.98 2.46
N ASP A 585 -13.51 -34.42 3.63
CA ASP A 585 -14.88 -34.12 4.05
C ASP A 585 -15.50 -33.02 3.19
N ALA A 586 -14.68 -32.03 2.80
CA ALA A 586 -15.02 -31.02 1.81
C ALA A 586 -13.77 -30.61 1.00
N VAL A 587 -14.00 -30.11 -0.21
CA VAL A 587 -12.99 -29.42 -1.01
C VAL A 587 -13.39 -27.96 -1.11
N VAL A 588 -12.45 -27.06 -0.80
CA VAL A 588 -12.65 -25.60 -0.84
C VAL A 588 -11.69 -25.00 -1.85
N THR A 589 -12.20 -24.18 -2.76
CA THR A 589 -11.34 -23.37 -3.62
C THR A 589 -11.21 -21.97 -3.05
N GLY A 590 -9.98 -21.47 -2.97
CA GLY A 590 -9.66 -20.11 -2.54
C GLY A 590 -10.27 -19.06 -3.48
N ILE A 591 -10.30 -17.81 -3.01
CA ILE A 591 -10.85 -16.71 -3.81
C ILE A 591 -10.22 -16.64 -5.19
N ARG A 592 -11.05 -16.51 -6.22
CA ARG A 592 -10.63 -16.39 -7.63
C ARG A 592 -9.81 -17.57 -8.17
N ALA A 593 -9.80 -18.74 -7.51
CA ALA A 593 -8.99 -19.88 -7.93
C ALA A 593 -9.22 -20.25 -9.42
N PHE A 594 -10.47 -20.28 -9.88
CA PHE A 594 -10.83 -20.53 -11.29
C PHE A 594 -10.38 -19.40 -12.27
N ASN A 595 -10.05 -18.20 -11.78
CA ASN A 595 -9.51 -17.12 -12.61
C ASN A 595 -7.97 -17.13 -12.68
N ILE A 596 -7.32 -17.88 -11.80
CA ILE A 596 -5.86 -17.93 -11.70
C ILE A 596 -5.32 -19.22 -12.29
N HIS A 597 -6.06 -20.32 -12.12
CA HIS A 597 -5.65 -21.65 -12.54
C HIS A 597 -6.51 -22.13 -13.71
N ASP A 598 -5.99 -21.99 -14.92
CA ASP A 598 -6.67 -22.45 -16.15
C ASP A 598 -7.03 -23.93 -16.11
N TRP A 599 -6.18 -24.75 -15.45
CA TRP A 599 -6.42 -26.17 -15.28
C TRP A 599 -7.66 -26.52 -14.45
N LEU A 600 -8.12 -25.64 -13.53
CA LEU A 600 -9.34 -25.88 -12.74
C LEU A 600 -10.57 -26.06 -13.62
N THR A 601 -10.68 -25.29 -14.68
CA THR A 601 -11.78 -25.42 -15.65
C THR A 601 -11.78 -26.79 -16.31
N SER A 602 -10.62 -27.32 -16.69
CA SER A 602 -10.49 -28.66 -17.28
C SER A 602 -10.81 -29.79 -16.29
N LYS A 603 -10.69 -29.52 -14.97
CA LYS A 603 -11.00 -30.47 -13.90
C LYS A 603 -12.46 -30.39 -13.39
N ASN A 604 -13.30 -29.53 -13.97
CA ASN A 604 -14.68 -29.33 -13.49
C ASN A 604 -15.49 -30.64 -13.44
N ASP A 605 -15.33 -31.52 -14.45
CA ASP A 605 -16.04 -32.79 -14.48
C ASP A 605 -15.60 -33.74 -13.35
N ILE A 606 -14.30 -33.72 -13.00
CA ILE A 606 -13.76 -34.48 -11.86
C ILE A 606 -14.30 -33.93 -10.54
N LEU A 607 -14.34 -32.62 -10.40
CA LEU A 607 -14.92 -31.97 -9.22
C LEU A 607 -16.42 -32.27 -9.09
N ASN A 608 -17.16 -32.25 -10.19
CA ASN A 608 -18.58 -32.62 -10.22
C ASN A 608 -18.78 -34.12 -9.90
N ALA A 609 -17.90 -35.02 -10.39
CA ALA A 609 -17.94 -36.43 -10.02
C ALA A 609 -17.69 -36.65 -8.53
N TYR A 610 -16.77 -35.88 -7.93
CA TYR A 610 -16.56 -35.86 -6.46
C TYR A 610 -17.85 -35.46 -5.72
N VAL A 611 -18.53 -34.39 -6.16
CA VAL A 611 -19.82 -33.98 -5.58
C VAL A 611 -20.88 -35.05 -5.77
N GLN A 612 -20.99 -35.63 -6.98
CA GLN A 612 -21.93 -36.70 -7.27
C GLN A 612 -21.74 -37.91 -6.36
N GLY A 613 -20.48 -38.23 -6.02
CA GLY A 613 -20.09 -39.31 -5.11
C GLY A 613 -20.35 -39.01 -3.63
N GLY A 614 -20.75 -37.80 -3.26
CA GLY A 614 -21.08 -37.41 -1.88
C GLY A 614 -20.10 -36.40 -1.26
N GLY A 615 -19.25 -35.75 -2.06
CA GLY A 615 -18.40 -34.66 -1.60
C GLY A 615 -19.12 -33.34 -1.46
N ASN A 616 -18.62 -32.45 -0.60
CA ASN A 616 -19.03 -31.05 -0.53
C ASN A 616 -17.96 -30.19 -1.19
N LEU A 617 -18.30 -29.53 -2.31
CA LEU A 617 -17.42 -28.61 -3.02
C LEU A 617 -17.86 -27.17 -2.74
N ILE A 618 -16.97 -26.37 -2.16
CA ILE A 618 -17.22 -24.97 -1.81
C ILE A 618 -16.34 -24.11 -2.69
N VAL A 619 -16.95 -23.34 -3.58
CA VAL A 619 -16.28 -22.40 -4.48
C VAL A 619 -16.49 -21.00 -3.94
N GLN A 620 -15.40 -20.34 -3.53
CA GLN A 620 -15.42 -18.93 -3.17
C GLN A 620 -15.48 -18.07 -4.45
N TYR A 621 -15.81 -16.78 -4.30
CA TYR A 621 -16.11 -15.89 -5.42
C TYR A 621 -15.09 -15.93 -6.57
N LEU A 622 -15.60 -15.73 -7.77
CA LEU A 622 -14.88 -15.56 -9.03
C LEU A 622 -15.02 -14.11 -9.49
N LYS A 623 -14.01 -13.55 -10.16
CA LYS A 623 -14.12 -12.22 -10.78
C LYS A 623 -15.05 -12.28 -12.01
N SER A 624 -14.99 -13.36 -12.76
CA SER A 624 -15.86 -13.66 -13.91
C SER A 624 -15.79 -15.16 -14.20
N ASN A 625 -16.88 -15.71 -14.69
CA ASN A 625 -16.89 -17.03 -15.33
C ASN A 625 -17.11 -16.93 -16.85
N THR A 626 -16.75 -15.81 -17.45
CA THR A 626 -16.79 -15.58 -18.89
C THR A 626 -15.42 -15.15 -19.36
N VAL A 627 -14.88 -15.81 -20.39
CA VAL A 627 -13.62 -15.45 -21.07
C VAL A 627 -13.94 -15.16 -22.52
N GLY A 628 -13.89 -13.90 -22.92
CA GLY A 628 -14.39 -13.45 -24.21
C GLY A 628 -15.87 -13.76 -24.37
N SER A 629 -16.22 -14.50 -25.42
CA SER A 629 -17.60 -14.99 -25.66
C SER A 629 -17.88 -16.37 -25.02
N GLN A 630 -16.87 -17.02 -24.42
CA GLN A 630 -17.03 -18.36 -23.85
C GLN A 630 -17.28 -18.30 -22.36
N LYS A 631 -18.23 -19.13 -21.89
CA LYS A 631 -18.55 -19.30 -20.49
C LYS A 631 -17.76 -20.49 -19.93
N ILE A 632 -17.01 -20.23 -18.87
CA ILE A 632 -16.28 -21.26 -18.13
C ILE A 632 -17.29 -22.02 -17.26
N LYS A 633 -17.28 -23.34 -17.34
CA LYS A 633 -18.07 -24.19 -16.47
C LYS A 633 -17.49 -24.21 -15.06
N VAL A 634 -18.32 -23.90 -14.08
CA VAL A 634 -18.03 -23.95 -12.66
C VAL A 634 -19.22 -24.62 -11.98
N GLY A 635 -18.98 -25.77 -11.35
CA GLY A 635 -20.04 -26.54 -10.72
C GLY A 635 -20.92 -27.36 -11.71
N PRO A 636 -21.98 -28.01 -11.21
CA PRO A 636 -22.76 -28.97 -11.97
C PRO A 636 -23.82 -28.33 -12.88
N TYR A 637 -24.30 -27.12 -12.60
CA TYR A 637 -25.33 -26.41 -13.34
C TYR A 637 -24.88 -24.99 -13.68
N ASP A 638 -25.51 -24.34 -14.60
CA ASP A 638 -25.15 -23.03 -15.11
C ASP A 638 -25.49 -21.88 -14.13
N PHE A 639 -24.62 -20.94 -14.02
CA PHE A 639 -24.84 -19.61 -13.46
C PHE A 639 -23.90 -18.58 -14.10
N THR A 640 -24.16 -17.30 -13.94
CA THR A 640 -23.28 -16.22 -14.41
C THR A 640 -22.81 -15.42 -13.23
N VAL A 641 -21.54 -15.04 -13.23
CA VAL A 641 -20.97 -14.13 -12.23
C VAL A 641 -21.04 -12.71 -12.76
N ASN A 642 -21.67 -11.82 -11.98
CA ASN A 642 -21.79 -10.40 -12.35
C ASN A 642 -20.94 -9.51 -11.43
N ALA A 643 -20.00 -8.80 -12.03
CA ALA A 643 -19.11 -7.88 -11.32
C ALA A 643 -19.85 -6.69 -10.65
N GLN A 644 -20.98 -6.29 -11.21
CA GLN A 644 -21.80 -5.20 -10.68
C GLN A 644 -22.77 -5.65 -9.58
N SER A 645 -23.04 -6.96 -9.47
CA SER A 645 -23.92 -7.50 -8.44
C SER A 645 -23.11 -7.74 -7.17
N ARG A 646 -23.20 -6.78 -6.25
CA ARG A 646 -22.48 -6.77 -4.97
C ARG A 646 -23.22 -5.94 -3.93
N VAL A 647 -22.92 -6.16 -2.66
CA VAL A 647 -23.45 -5.38 -1.53
C VAL A 647 -22.28 -4.79 -0.76
N THR A 648 -22.11 -3.48 -0.87
CA THR A 648 -20.97 -2.72 -0.35
C THR A 648 -21.19 -2.22 1.08
N GLU A 649 -22.44 -2.03 1.51
CA GLU A 649 -22.74 -1.59 2.88
C GLU A 649 -22.48 -2.72 3.88
N GLU A 650 -21.59 -2.45 4.83
CA GLU A 650 -21.17 -3.40 5.87
C GLU A 650 -22.30 -3.86 6.78
N ASN A 651 -23.29 -3.01 6.96
CA ASN A 651 -24.47 -3.23 7.82
C ASN A 651 -25.76 -3.54 7.03
N ALA A 652 -25.68 -3.75 5.71
CA ALA A 652 -26.83 -4.14 4.90
C ALA A 652 -27.58 -5.32 5.53
N ALA A 653 -28.91 -5.26 5.52
CA ALA A 653 -29.75 -6.30 6.08
C ALA A 653 -29.61 -7.61 5.30
N VAL A 654 -29.55 -8.73 6.03
CA VAL A 654 -29.46 -10.07 5.46
C VAL A 654 -30.77 -10.80 5.69
N ASN A 655 -31.48 -11.11 4.62
CA ASN A 655 -32.77 -11.85 4.66
C ASN A 655 -32.53 -13.32 4.33
N PHE A 656 -33.07 -14.22 5.14
CA PHE A 656 -32.98 -15.65 4.93
C PHE A 656 -34.13 -16.12 4.03
N LEU A 657 -33.84 -16.48 2.78
CA LEU A 657 -34.83 -16.96 1.82
C LEU A 657 -35.33 -18.36 2.17
N LEU A 658 -34.43 -19.19 2.68
CA LEU A 658 -34.72 -20.57 3.08
C LEU A 658 -34.29 -20.77 4.55
N PRO A 659 -35.02 -20.22 5.54
CA PRO A 659 -34.60 -20.22 6.94
C PRO A 659 -34.48 -21.61 7.58
N LYS A 660 -35.07 -22.64 6.98
CA LYS A 660 -34.98 -24.05 7.43
C LYS A 660 -33.84 -24.82 6.73
N HIS A 661 -33.13 -24.21 5.78
CA HIS A 661 -32.05 -24.90 5.07
C HIS A 661 -30.92 -25.30 6.04
N SER A 662 -30.33 -26.48 5.81
CA SER A 662 -29.29 -27.04 6.69
C SER A 662 -28.08 -26.12 6.86
N VAL A 663 -27.67 -25.37 5.83
CA VAL A 663 -26.55 -24.43 5.93
C VAL A 663 -26.77 -23.31 6.96
N LEU A 664 -28.03 -23.01 7.32
CA LEU A 664 -28.37 -22.02 8.33
C LEU A 664 -28.63 -22.63 9.73
N ASN A 665 -28.69 -23.96 9.81
CA ASN A 665 -29.14 -24.64 11.05
C ASN A 665 -28.23 -25.78 11.51
N TYR A 666 -27.27 -26.23 10.71
CA TYR A 666 -26.44 -27.37 11.04
C TYR A 666 -24.98 -27.22 10.59
N PRO A 667 -24.00 -27.50 11.46
CA PRO A 667 -24.12 -27.81 12.88
C PRO A 667 -24.39 -26.57 13.75
N ASN A 668 -24.24 -25.38 13.21
CA ASN A 668 -24.48 -24.11 13.91
C ASN A 668 -25.79 -23.48 13.45
N LYS A 669 -26.53 -22.88 14.39
CA LYS A 669 -27.67 -22.03 14.03
C LYS A 669 -27.16 -20.64 13.67
N ILE A 670 -27.45 -20.20 12.46
CA ILE A 670 -27.12 -18.87 11.95
C ILE A 670 -28.31 -17.93 12.15
N SER A 671 -28.02 -16.73 12.59
CA SER A 671 -28.97 -15.64 12.83
C SER A 671 -28.44 -14.32 12.28
N ASN A 672 -29.21 -13.26 12.28
CA ASN A 672 -28.74 -11.93 11.85
C ASN A 672 -27.55 -11.42 12.67
N LYS A 673 -27.41 -11.85 13.93
CA LYS A 673 -26.24 -11.51 14.78
C LYS A 673 -24.93 -12.03 14.20
N ASP A 674 -24.94 -13.10 13.44
CA ASP A 674 -23.75 -13.68 12.82
C ASP A 674 -23.23 -12.84 11.65
N PHE A 675 -24.01 -11.84 11.21
CA PHE A 675 -23.64 -10.85 10.21
C PHE A 675 -23.30 -9.47 10.82
N GLU A 676 -23.35 -9.31 12.14
CA GLU A 676 -22.94 -8.07 12.79
C GLU A 676 -21.41 -7.89 12.75
N ASN A 677 -20.98 -6.64 12.70
CA ASN A 677 -19.54 -6.25 12.66
C ASN A 677 -18.76 -6.77 11.45
N TRP A 678 -19.43 -7.17 10.39
CA TRP A 678 -18.74 -7.47 9.13
C TRP A 678 -18.06 -6.22 8.59
N VAL A 679 -16.91 -6.39 7.94
CA VAL A 679 -16.07 -5.29 7.45
C VAL A 679 -16.01 -5.27 5.93
N GLN A 680 -15.93 -4.07 5.39
CA GLN A 680 -15.74 -3.70 3.99
C GLN A 680 -16.94 -3.95 3.07
N GLU A 681 -17.58 -5.08 3.08
CA GLU A 681 -18.78 -5.40 2.25
C GLU A 681 -19.43 -6.69 2.75
N ARG A 682 -20.64 -6.98 2.28
CA ARG A 682 -21.34 -8.25 2.53
C ARG A 682 -20.97 -9.31 1.51
N SER A 683 -21.01 -8.93 0.24
CA SER A 683 -20.77 -9.85 -0.87
C SER A 683 -20.26 -9.14 -2.11
N THR A 684 -19.53 -9.88 -2.94
CA THR A 684 -18.93 -9.36 -4.17
C THR A 684 -19.03 -10.39 -5.29
N TYR A 685 -19.27 -9.96 -6.54
CA TYR A 685 -19.38 -10.85 -7.69
C TYR A 685 -20.45 -11.95 -7.51
N GLN A 686 -21.68 -11.56 -7.23
CA GLN A 686 -22.76 -12.49 -6.99
C GLN A 686 -23.12 -13.30 -8.24
N ALA A 687 -23.64 -14.51 -8.01
CA ALA A 687 -24.25 -15.31 -9.06
C ALA A 687 -25.56 -14.66 -9.53
N VAL A 688 -25.74 -14.61 -10.84
CA VAL A 688 -26.99 -14.18 -11.48
C VAL A 688 -27.40 -15.21 -12.57
N ASN A 689 -28.62 -15.21 -12.97
CA ASN A 689 -29.12 -16.13 -14.00
C ASN A 689 -28.71 -17.60 -13.74
N PHE A 690 -28.83 -18.03 -12.49
CA PHE A 690 -28.46 -19.38 -12.11
C PHE A 690 -29.61 -20.36 -12.38
N ASP A 691 -29.25 -21.62 -12.69
CA ASP A 691 -30.16 -22.69 -12.97
C ASP A 691 -31.12 -22.95 -11.78
N LYS A 692 -32.35 -23.42 -12.06
CA LYS A 692 -33.37 -23.72 -11.05
C LYS A 692 -32.98 -24.78 -10.02
N ASN A 693 -31.96 -25.58 -10.31
CA ASN A 693 -31.45 -26.56 -9.37
C ASN A 693 -30.59 -25.93 -8.27
N TYR A 694 -30.26 -24.64 -8.36
CA TYR A 694 -29.64 -23.88 -7.27
C TYR A 694 -30.67 -23.30 -6.33
N GLU A 695 -30.47 -23.50 -5.06
CA GLU A 695 -31.22 -22.86 -3.98
C GLU A 695 -30.50 -21.58 -3.56
N ALA A 696 -31.11 -20.42 -3.71
CA ALA A 696 -30.64 -19.17 -3.16
C ALA A 696 -30.94 -19.10 -1.66
N ILE A 697 -29.93 -18.92 -0.84
CA ILE A 697 -30.06 -19.02 0.63
C ILE A 697 -30.38 -17.68 1.26
N LEU A 698 -29.69 -16.63 0.77
CA LEU A 698 -29.72 -15.28 1.34
C LEU A 698 -30.14 -14.26 0.30
N SER A 699 -30.76 -13.18 0.77
CA SER A 699 -31.04 -11.99 -0.02
C SER A 699 -30.53 -10.76 0.73
N MET A 700 -29.88 -9.84 0.01
CA MET A 700 -29.35 -8.60 0.56
C MET A 700 -29.18 -7.54 -0.51
N ASN A 701 -29.18 -6.27 -0.13
CA ASN A 701 -28.97 -5.13 -1.02
C ASN A 701 -28.42 -3.94 -0.24
N ASP A 702 -27.79 -3.01 -0.96
CA ASP A 702 -27.49 -1.69 -0.44
C ASP A 702 -28.75 -0.82 -0.43
N GLU A 703 -28.76 0.27 0.33
CA GLU A 703 -29.91 1.17 0.46
C GLU A 703 -30.35 1.68 -0.91
N GLY A 704 -31.64 1.57 -1.20
CA GLY A 704 -32.25 2.01 -2.46
C GLY A 704 -32.08 1.06 -3.64
N GLU A 705 -31.42 -0.09 -3.47
CA GLU A 705 -31.27 -1.11 -4.52
C GLU A 705 -32.28 -2.24 -4.41
N GLN A 706 -32.45 -2.99 -5.51
CA GLN A 706 -33.25 -4.21 -5.50
C GLN A 706 -32.50 -5.35 -4.81
N PRO A 707 -33.18 -6.21 -4.05
CA PRO A 707 -32.60 -7.35 -3.39
C PRO A 707 -31.90 -8.30 -4.37
N ALA A 708 -30.65 -8.66 -4.06
CA ALA A 708 -29.84 -9.62 -4.81
C ALA A 708 -29.73 -10.94 -4.05
N ASN A 709 -29.92 -12.05 -4.74
CA ASN A 709 -30.09 -13.38 -4.15
C ASN A 709 -28.89 -14.32 -4.39
N GLY A 710 -27.87 -13.90 -5.12
CA GLY A 710 -26.78 -14.76 -5.60
C GLY A 710 -25.56 -14.79 -4.70
N SER A 711 -25.64 -14.27 -3.48
CA SER A 711 -24.50 -14.22 -2.56
C SER A 711 -24.09 -15.59 -2.02
N LEU A 712 -25.05 -16.50 -1.86
CA LEU A 712 -24.85 -17.89 -1.45
C LEU A 712 -25.88 -18.76 -2.17
N ILE A 713 -25.43 -19.55 -3.15
CA ILE A 713 -26.25 -20.51 -3.87
C ILE A 713 -25.73 -21.93 -3.66
N ILE A 714 -26.62 -22.86 -3.48
CA ILE A 714 -26.31 -24.26 -3.18
C ILE A 714 -27.09 -25.18 -4.12
N ALA A 715 -26.43 -26.18 -4.68
CA ALA A 715 -27.07 -27.23 -5.46
C ALA A 715 -26.75 -28.61 -4.88
N LYS A 716 -27.77 -29.43 -4.74
CA LYS A 716 -27.59 -30.89 -4.54
C LYS A 716 -27.24 -31.52 -5.88
N TYR A 717 -26.20 -32.31 -5.90
CA TYR A 717 -25.79 -33.05 -7.10
C TYR A 717 -25.36 -34.48 -6.74
N GLY A 718 -26.17 -35.46 -7.13
CA GLY A 718 -25.99 -36.83 -6.66
C GLY A 718 -26.13 -36.94 -5.13
N LYS A 719 -25.06 -37.40 -4.46
CA LYS A 719 -25.05 -37.60 -3.00
C LYS A 719 -24.43 -36.39 -2.24
N GLY A 720 -23.84 -35.45 -2.92
CA GLY A 720 -23.11 -34.31 -2.31
C GLY A 720 -23.75 -32.95 -2.62
N ASN A 721 -23.00 -31.91 -2.29
CA ASN A 721 -23.44 -30.52 -2.46
C ASN A 721 -22.37 -29.69 -3.16
N PHE A 722 -22.80 -28.83 -4.06
CA PHE A 722 -22.01 -27.73 -4.62
C PHE A 722 -22.45 -26.42 -4.00
N VAL A 723 -21.51 -25.61 -3.56
CA VAL A 723 -21.74 -24.29 -2.96
C VAL A 723 -20.95 -23.25 -3.74
N TYR A 724 -21.59 -22.20 -4.20
CA TYR A 724 -20.93 -20.97 -4.61
C TYR A 724 -21.21 -19.89 -3.56
N SER A 725 -20.15 -19.32 -3.00
CA SER A 725 -20.23 -18.26 -2.01
C SER A 725 -19.48 -17.03 -2.49
N SER A 726 -20.19 -15.97 -2.74
CA SER A 726 -19.65 -14.63 -2.99
C SER A 726 -19.63 -13.74 -1.74
N LEU A 727 -19.99 -14.31 -0.58
CA LEU A 727 -19.82 -13.68 0.71
C LEU A 727 -18.33 -13.43 0.98
N VAL A 728 -17.98 -12.28 1.52
CA VAL A 728 -16.59 -11.91 1.73
C VAL A 728 -16.00 -12.56 3.01
N LEU A 729 -16.15 -13.89 3.12
CA LEU A 729 -15.64 -14.66 4.26
C LEU A 729 -14.13 -14.50 4.44
N PHE A 730 -13.38 -14.38 3.34
CA PHE A 730 -11.94 -14.17 3.34
C PHE A 730 -11.51 -12.86 4.05
N ARG A 731 -12.44 -11.92 4.27
CA ARG A 731 -12.23 -10.69 5.05
C ARG A 731 -12.70 -10.88 6.49
N GLN A 732 -13.82 -11.56 6.69
CA GLN A 732 -14.44 -11.72 8.01
C GLN A 732 -13.69 -12.70 8.90
N LEU A 733 -13.17 -13.78 8.33
CA LEU A 733 -12.41 -14.79 9.08
C LEU A 733 -11.14 -14.19 9.73
N PRO A 734 -10.26 -13.46 9.01
CA PRO A 734 -9.11 -12.80 9.63
C PRO A 734 -9.49 -11.72 10.66
N GLN A 735 -10.69 -11.15 10.56
CA GLN A 735 -11.20 -10.21 11.55
C GLN A 735 -11.75 -10.90 12.80
N GLY A 736 -11.84 -12.23 12.82
CA GLY A 736 -12.34 -12.97 13.96
C GLY A 736 -13.85 -12.90 14.14
N ILE A 737 -14.62 -12.68 13.08
CA ILE A 737 -16.08 -12.62 13.12
C ILE A 737 -16.64 -14.03 13.28
N ALA A 738 -17.13 -14.37 14.48
CA ALA A 738 -17.60 -15.71 14.83
C ALA A 738 -18.64 -16.27 13.86
N GLY A 739 -19.57 -15.44 13.38
CA GLY A 739 -20.61 -15.84 12.42
C GLY A 739 -20.03 -16.36 11.09
N ALA A 740 -18.90 -15.80 10.62
CA ALA A 740 -18.22 -16.28 9.43
C ALA A 740 -17.65 -17.69 9.64
N PHE A 741 -17.06 -17.99 10.81
CA PHE A 741 -16.60 -19.32 11.15
C PHE A 741 -17.74 -20.33 11.24
N LYS A 742 -18.86 -19.96 11.89
CA LYS A 742 -20.07 -20.81 11.95
C LYS A 742 -20.60 -21.13 10.57
N LEU A 743 -20.70 -20.13 9.69
CA LEU A 743 -21.21 -20.31 8.34
C LEU A 743 -20.29 -21.19 7.48
N LEU A 744 -18.96 -20.98 7.55
CA LEU A 744 -17.99 -21.84 6.87
C LEU A 744 -18.07 -23.29 7.38
N ALA A 745 -18.16 -23.49 8.69
CA ALA A 745 -18.35 -24.82 9.28
C ALA A 745 -19.63 -25.50 8.80
N ASN A 746 -20.74 -24.73 8.64
CA ASN A 746 -22.00 -25.25 8.14
C ASN A 746 -21.92 -25.64 6.64
N MET A 747 -21.25 -24.85 5.79
CA MET A 747 -21.02 -25.21 4.39
C MET A 747 -20.23 -26.52 4.25
N ILE A 748 -19.20 -26.70 5.08
CA ILE A 748 -18.40 -27.92 5.11
C ILE A 748 -19.24 -29.12 5.57
N ALA A 749 -20.11 -28.93 6.54
CA ALA A 749 -20.91 -29.98 7.17
C ALA A 749 -22.27 -30.24 6.49
N LEU A 750 -22.50 -29.68 5.30
CA LEU A 750 -23.75 -29.91 4.58
C LEU A 750 -24.09 -31.41 4.52
N PRO A 751 -25.33 -31.81 4.84
CA PRO A 751 -25.73 -33.21 4.86
C PRO A 751 -25.57 -33.88 3.49
N LYS A 752 -24.95 -35.05 3.49
CA LYS A 752 -24.82 -35.91 2.33
C LYS A 752 -26.05 -36.83 2.22
N ASN A 753 -26.56 -37.01 1.05
CA ASN A 753 -27.69 -37.94 0.85
C ASN A 753 -27.20 -39.36 1.16
N LYS A 754 -27.79 -39.99 2.16
CA LYS A 754 -27.68 -41.45 2.34
C LYS A 754 -28.49 -42.12 1.25
N GLN A 755 -27.97 -43.19 0.64
CA GLN A 755 -28.78 -44.09 -0.19
C GLN A 755 -29.92 -44.67 0.63
#